data_6522518cc08457b31518263ee1606105
#
_entry.id   6522518cc08457b31518263ee1606105
#
_cell.length_a   1.000
_cell.length_b   1.000
_cell.length_c   1.000
_cell.angle_alpha   90.00
_cell.angle_beta   90.00
_cell.angle_gamma   90.00
#
_symmetry.space_group_name_H-M   'P 1'
#
loop_
_entity.id
_entity.type
_entity.pdbx_description
1 polymer ?
#
loop_
_entity_poly.entity_id
_entity_poly.type
_entity_poly.pdbx_seq_one_letter_code
_entity_poly.pdbx_strand_id
1 'polypeptide(L)'
;MNFDKYTERSRGFIQSAQSLALREGHQQFAPEHLLKVLLDDPEGLAAGLIDRSGGNSRQALAAVDAALARRPKISGGGAGQVYLDPALARVFDVAEKAGEKAGDSFVTVERLLLALALEKGNEAGKILSHAGVTPQNLNAAIEALRKGRTADSASAENAYDALKKYARDLTQAARDGKLDPVIGRDEEIRRTIQVLSRRTKNNPVLIGAPGVGKTAIVEGLALRIVNGDVPESLHDKKLLALDMGALIAGAKYRGEFEERLKAVLQEVTSSAGAYIMFIDEMHTIIGAGKADGAMDASNLLKPALARGELHCIGATTLDEYKKHVEKDAALARRFQPIYVDEPSVEDTISILRGLKDKYEAHHGVRITDAALVAAATLSHRYISDRFLPDKAIDLVDEAAARLKMQVDSKPEELDSIDREIIRLKIEQEALKKERDPGSRARLGGLETELAALEKKSADLTARWKSEKEKLSDAQKLKNQLDQLRVELANAQRSGEYQRAGEISYGRIPEIEKRLKAMEAGDGRGAMVEEAVTPNHIAQVVSRWTGIPVDRMLAGEKEKLLRMEEQIGKRVVGQAEAITAVSAAVRRARAGLQDPNRPIGSFMFLGPTGVGKTELTKALAEFLFDDESALIRIDMSEYMEKHSVARLIGAPPGYVGYEEGGALTEAVRRRPYQVVLFDEIEKAHPDVFNVLLQVLDDGRLTDGQGHTVDFRNTLIVMTSNLGAELLVSQPEGEDTDAVRDQVMAIVRASFRPEFLNRVDEIILFHRLQKSEMARIVDIQMVRLARLLEERKITVKLEPSARDWLADKGWDPAYGARPLKRVIQKSVQDPLADMILSGRIKDGEHVVIAAGKQGLKFNGEVAAAA
;
A
#
# COMPACT_ATOMS: atom_id res chain seq x y z
N MET A 1 17.26 -34.12 -43.91
CA MET A 1 16.77 -33.99 -42.52
C MET A 1 15.47 -33.24 -42.58
N ASN A 2 14.42 -33.82 -41.99
CA ASN A 2 13.13 -33.16 -41.85
C ASN A 2 13.02 -32.62 -40.42
N PHE A 3 13.34 -31.31 -40.25
CA PHE A 3 13.27 -30.67 -38.95
C PHE A 3 11.81 -30.55 -38.40
N ASP A 4 10.78 -30.83 -39.18
CA ASP A 4 9.40 -30.84 -38.74
C ASP A 4 9.12 -31.99 -37.76
N LYS A 5 9.96 -33.04 -37.75
CA LYS A 5 9.93 -34.14 -36.77
C LYS A 5 10.57 -33.81 -35.41
N TYR A 6 11.12 -32.62 -35.23
CA TYR A 6 11.79 -32.23 -33.98
C TYR A 6 10.90 -31.30 -33.18
N THR A 7 10.94 -31.38 -31.86
CA THR A 7 10.25 -30.42 -30.97
C THR A 7 10.79 -29.01 -31.22
N GLU A 8 10.00 -28.00 -30.90
CA GLU A 8 10.43 -26.60 -31.02
C GLU A 8 11.73 -26.33 -30.26
N ARG A 9 11.85 -26.94 -29.08
CA ARG A 9 13.03 -26.83 -28.23
C ARG A 9 14.26 -27.51 -28.87
N SER A 10 14.09 -28.70 -29.33
CA SER A 10 15.15 -29.42 -30.06
C SER A 10 15.63 -28.66 -31.29
N ARG A 11 14.71 -28.07 -32.07
CA ARG A 11 15.07 -27.19 -33.21
C ARG A 11 15.84 -25.96 -32.77
N GLY A 12 15.40 -25.31 -31.66
CA GLY A 12 16.11 -24.15 -31.11
C GLY A 12 17.52 -24.47 -30.69
N PHE A 13 17.77 -25.61 -30.04
CA PHE A 13 19.12 -26.04 -29.67
C PHE A 13 19.98 -26.36 -30.87
N ILE A 14 19.45 -26.99 -31.88
CA ILE A 14 20.17 -27.30 -33.12
C ILE A 14 20.59 -25.99 -33.81
N GLN A 15 19.69 -25.01 -33.93
CA GLN A 15 20.00 -23.70 -34.51
C GLN A 15 21.03 -22.92 -33.67
N SER A 16 20.92 -22.96 -32.37
CA SER A 16 21.87 -22.32 -31.44
C SER A 16 23.26 -22.96 -31.54
N ALA A 17 23.30 -24.27 -31.65
CA ALA A 17 24.57 -25.00 -31.83
C ALA A 17 25.25 -24.73 -33.19
N GLN A 18 24.46 -24.59 -34.25
CA GLN A 18 24.93 -24.15 -35.55
C GLN A 18 25.47 -22.72 -35.51
N SER A 19 24.76 -21.82 -34.83
CA SER A 19 25.19 -20.44 -34.61
C SER A 19 26.47 -20.37 -33.76
N LEU A 20 26.62 -21.26 -32.77
CA LEU A 20 27.86 -21.37 -32.00
C LEU A 20 29.03 -21.77 -32.88
N ALA A 21 28.88 -22.77 -33.77
CA ALA A 21 29.92 -23.18 -34.70
C ALA A 21 30.37 -22.03 -35.62
N LEU A 22 29.41 -21.24 -36.13
CA LEU A 22 29.69 -20.04 -36.94
C LEU A 22 30.47 -18.99 -36.13
N ARG A 23 30.02 -18.67 -34.92
CA ARG A 23 30.64 -17.66 -34.04
C ARG A 23 32.07 -18.02 -33.65
N GLU A 24 32.30 -19.32 -33.39
CA GLU A 24 33.65 -19.82 -33.05
C GLU A 24 34.58 -19.97 -34.26
N GLY A 25 34.10 -19.75 -35.47
CA GLY A 25 34.87 -19.87 -36.69
C GLY A 25 35.16 -21.33 -37.12
N HIS A 26 34.32 -22.29 -36.70
CA HIS A 26 34.46 -23.70 -37.04
C HIS A 26 33.73 -23.99 -38.36
N GLN A 27 34.38 -24.67 -39.32
CA GLN A 27 33.76 -25.05 -40.60
C GLN A 27 32.83 -26.24 -40.52
N GLN A 28 32.93 -27.03 -39.47
CA GLN A 28 32.07 -28.22 -39.27
C GLN A 28 31.19 -28.04 -38.07
N PHE A 29 29.88 -28.21 -38.30
CA PHE A 29 28.90 -28.32 -37.25
C PHE A 29 28.92 -29.75 -36.66
N ALA A 30 29.53 -29.91 -35.51
CA ALA A 30 29.91 -31.17 -34.94
C ALA A 30 29.11 -31.47 -33.64
N PRO A 31 29.09 -32.75 -33.18
CA PRO A 31 28.38 -33.16 -31.96
C PRO A 31 28.70 -32.35 -30.69
N GLU A 32 29.95 -31.87 -30.57
CA GLU A 32 30.38 -31.08 -29.41
C GLU A 32 29.68 -29.72 -29.34
N HIS A 33 29.34 -29.09 -30.45
CA HIS A 33 28.56 -27.84 -30.46
C HIS A 33 27.15 -28.09 -29.92
N LEU A 34 26.52 -29.21 -30.30
CA LEU A 34 25.20 -29.57 -29.81
C LEU A 34 25.28 -29.90 -28.32
N LEU A 35 26.26 -30.70 -27.89
CA LEU A 35 26.41 -31.01 -26.44
C LEU A 35 26.68 -29.76 -25.61
N LYS A 36 27.52 -28.83 -26.10
CA LYS A 36 27.77 -27.54 -25.41
C LYS A 36 26.50 -26.77 -25.20
N VAL A 37 25.68 -26.55 -26.20
CA VAL A 37 24.46 -25.78 -26.11
C VAL A 37 23.42 -26.48 -25.24
N LEU A 38 23.35 -27.81 -25.27
CA LEU A 38 22.46 -28.57 -24.36
C LEU A 38 22.87 -28.46 -22.88
N LEU A 39 24.18 -28.34 -22.60
CA LEU A 39 24.71 -28.19 -21.25
C LEU A 39 24.60 -26.75 -20.71
N ASP A 40 24.66 -25.76 -21.63
CA ASP A 40 24.50 -24.34 -21.30
C ASP A 40 23.02 -23.91 -21.12
N ASP A 41 22.10 -24.85 -21.28
CA ASP A 41 20.66 -24.58 -21.13
C ASP A 41 20.32 -24.03 -19.72
N PRO A 42 19.76 -22.80 -19.61
CA PRO A 42 19.37 -22.22 -18.31
C PRO A 42 18.35 -23.08 -17.55
N GLU A 43 17.50 -23.82 -18.27
CA GLU A 43 16.53 -24.74 -17.67
C GLU A 43 17.18 -26.05 -17.16
N GLY A 44 18.39 -26.33 -17.60
CA GLY A 44 19.23 -27.40 -17.10
C GLY A 44 18.72 -28.82 -17.34
N LEU A 45 17.88 -29.03 -18.38
CA LEU A 45 17.31 -30.37 -18.64
C LEU A 45 18.40 -31.41 -18.92
N ALA A 46 19.33 -31.12 -19.82
CA ALA A 46 20.41 -32.05 -20.17
C ALA A 46 21.37 -32.28 -19.00
N ALA A 47 21.76 -31.20 -18.31
CA ALA A 47 22.61 -31.27 -17.11
C ALA A 47 21.95 -32.10 -16.01
N GLY A 48 20.66 -31.85 -15.74
CA GLY A 48 19.89 -32.61 -14.76
C GLY A 48 19.74 -34.11 -15.07
N LEU A 49 19.62 -34.47 -16.34
CA LEU A 49 19.57 -35.87 -16.79
C LEU A 49 20.93 -36.58 -16.61
N ILE A 50 22.03 -35.87 -16.92
CA ILE A 50 23.39 -36.37 -16.69
C ILE A 50 23.59 -36.65 -15.20
N ASP A 51 23.28 -35.71 -14.32
CA ASP A 51 23.48 -35.86 -12.88
C ASP A 51 22.57 -36.95 -12.30
N ARG A 52 21.30 -37.07 -12.73
CA ARG A 52 20.38 -38.15 -12.36
C ARG A 52 20.84 -39.54 -12.87
N SER A 53 21.59 -39.57 -13.96
CA SER A 53 22.14 -40.86 -14.48
C SER A 53 23.41 -41.29 -13.76
N GLY A 54 23.87 -40.58 -12.73
CA GLY A 54 25.09 -40.82 -11.98
C GLY A 54 26.35 -40.20 -12.59
N GLY A 55 26.20 -39.35 -13.61
CA GLY A 55 27.29 -38.59 -14.23
C GLY A 55 27.57 -37.26 -13.53
N ASN A 56 28.54 -36.50 -14.05
CA ASN A 56 28.90 -35.18 -13.60
C ASN A 56 28.75 -34.13 -14.74
N SER A 57 27.70 -33.35 -14.71
CA SER A 57 27.39 -32.38 -15.77
C SER A 57 28.44 -31.25 -15.86
N ARG A 58 29.04 -30.83 -14.75
CA ARG A 58 30.11 -29.81 -14.73
C ARG A 58 31.38 -30.31 -15.37
N GLN A 59 31.74 -31.58 -15.12
CA GLN A 59 32.88 -32.20 -15.77
C GLN A 59 32.67 -32.35 -17.28
N ALA A 60 31.47 -32.74 -17.70
CA ALA A 60 31.09 -32.81 -19.12
C ALA A 60 31.17 -31.43 -19.78
N LEU A 61 30.70 -30.39 -19.13
CA LEU A 61 30.77 -29.01 -19.64
C LEU A 61 32.21 -28.54 -19.81
N ALA A 62 33.06 -28.73 -18.81
CA ALA A 62 34.49 -28.36 -18.90
C ALA A 62 35.23 -29.14 -20.00
N ALA A 63 34.89 -30.43 -20.15
CA ALA A 63 35.51 -31.27 -21.20
C ALA A 63 35.07 -30.87 -22.62
N VAL A 64 33.78 -30.51 -22.81
CA VAL A 64 33.31 -30.05 -24.13
C VAL A 64 33.88 -28.69 -24.49
N ASP A 65 34.08 -27.78 -23.55
CA ASP A 65 34.76 -26.50 -23.77
C ASP A 65 36.22 -26.71 -24.21
N ALA A 66 36.94 -27.60 -23.55
CA ALA A 66 38.29 -27.99 -23.91
C ALA A 66 38.36 -28.65 -25.29
N ALA A 67 37.36 -29.45 -25.69
CA ALA A 67 37.28 -30.08 -26.99
C ALA A 67 37.01 -29.04 -28.10
N LEU A 68 36.11 -28.10 -27.88
CA LEU A 68 35.81 -27.01 -28.82
C LEU A 68 37.01 -26.08 -29.01
N ALA A 69 37.76 -25.77 -27.96
CA ALA A 69 38.95 -24.94 -28.02
C ALA A 69 40.09 -25.55 -28.87
N ARG A 70 40.13 -26.88 -29.02
CA ARG A 70 41.14 -27.61 -29.84
C ARG A 70 40.77 -27.70 -31.32
N ARG A 71 39.51 -27.37 -31.70
CA ARG A 71 39.07 -27.44 -33.08
C ARG A 71 39.70 -26.34 -33.94
N PRO A 72 40.06 -26.65 -35.20
CA PRO A 72 40.61 -25.66 -36.09
C PRO A 72 39.64 -24.49 -36.34
N LYS A 73 40.14 -23.28 -36.17
CA LYS A 73 39.40 -22.04 -36.44
C LYS A 73 39.87 -21.43 -37.74
N ILE A 74 38.97 -20.97 -38.59
CA ILE A 74 39.29 -20.31 -39.85
C ILE A 74 38.92 -18.84 -39.75
N SER A 75 39.92 -17.99 -40.11
CA SER A 75 39.78 -16.54 -40.26
C SER A 75 40.06 -16.18 -41.72
N GLY A 76 39.10 -15.57 -42.41
CA GLY A 76 39.24 -15.11 -43.79
C GLY A 76 38.04 -15.39 -44.69
N GLY A 77 38.12 -15.24 -46.00
CA GLY A 77 37.01 -15.27 -46.97
C GLY A 77 36.14 -16.53 -47.06
N GLY A 78 36.34 -17.52 -46.19
CA GLY A 78 35.50 -18.73 -46.07
C GLY A 78 34.77 -18.86 -44.73
N ALA A 79 34.79 -17.85 -43.87
CA ALA A 79 34.27 -17.89 -42.49
C ALA A 79 32.73 -17.88 -42.36
N GLY A 80 32.00 -17.93 -43.46
CA GLY A 80 30.51 -17.87 -43.45
C GLY A 80 29.79 -19.17 -43.79
N GLN A 81 30.49 -20.28 -44.07
CA GLN A 81 29.86 -21.54 -44.42
C GLN A 81 30.23 -22.63 -43.42
N VAL A 82 29.20 -23.23 -42.81
CA VAL A 82 29.35 -24.34 -41.88
C VAL A 82 28.71 -25.58 -42.48
N TYR A 83 29.50 -26.63 -42.61
CA TYR A 83 29.05 -27.94 -43.13
C TYR A 83 28.66 -28.87 -41.98
N LEU A 84 27.64 -29.68 -42.20
CA LEU A 84 27.22 -30.68 -41.21
C LEU A 84 28.31 -31.79 -41.13
N ASP A 85 28.81 -32.01 -39.89
CA ASP A 85 29.73 -33.12 -39.62
C ASP A 85 29.02 -34.49 -39.82
N PRO A 86 29.59 -35.45 -40.56
CA PRO A 86 29.01 -36.76 -40.71
C PRO A 86 28.71 -37.49 -39.37
N ALA A 87 29.50 -37.22 -38.34
CA ALA A 87 29.23 -37.76 -37.01
C ALA A 87 27.94 -37.21 -36.41
N LEU A 88 27.68 -35.91 -36.59
CA LEU A 88 26.44 -35.29 -36.12
C LEU A 88 25.22 -35.74 -36.93
N ALA A 89 25.41 -35.96 -38.26
CA ALA A 89 24.34 -36.56 -39.08
C ALA A 89 23.89 -37.92 -38.56
N ARG A 90 24.85 -38.78 -38.13
CA ARG A 90 24.54 -40.06 -37.48
C ARG A 90 23.84 -39.89 -36.12
N VAL A 91 24.24 -38.89 -35.34
CA VAL A 91 23.55 -38.61 -34.07
C VAL A 91 22.07 -38.27 -34.30
N PHE A 92 21.75 -37.48 -35.30
CA PHE A 92 20.37 -37.17 -35.68
C PHE A 92 19.58 -38.42 -36.13
N ASP A 93 20.18 -39.31 -36.93
CA ASP A 93 19.58 -40.56 -37.35
C ASP A 93 19.33 -41.50 -36.15
N VAL A 94 20.27 -41.56 -35.22
CA VAL A 94 20.12 -42.34 -33.98
C VAL A 94 19.02 -41.73 -33.09
N ALA A 95 18.90 -40.40 -33.02
CA ALA A 95 17.88 -39.74 -32.23
C ALA A 95 16.47 -40.00 -32.78
N GLU A 96 16.29 -39.96 -34.12
CA GLU A 96 15.02 -40.28 -34.78
C GLU A 96 14.62 -41.74 -34.51
N LYS A 97 15.55 -42.68 -34.65
CA LYS A 97 15.30 -44.12 -34.34
C LYS A 97 15.00 -44.37 -32.86
N ALA A 98 15.69 -43.67 -31.98
CA ALA A 98 15.43 -43.77 -30.53
C ALA A 98 14.03 -43.23 -30.15
N GLY A 99 13.59 -42.13 -30.79
CA GLY A 99 12.25 -41.59 -30.68
C GLY A 99 11.17 -42.57 -31.20
N GLU A 100 11.33 -43.05 -32.41
CA GLU A 100 10.39 -44.01 -33.03
C GLU A 100 10.25 -45.32 -32.17
N LYS A 101 11.35 -45.84 -31.62
CA LYS A 101 11.37 -47.00 -30.74
C LYS A 101 10.63 -46.75 -29.43
N ALA A 102 10.60 -45.53 -28.97
CA ALA A 102 9.90 -45.10 -27.74
C ALA A 102 8.43 -44.71 -28.00
N GLY A 103 7.98 -44.71 -29.28
CA GLY A 103 6.62 -44.30 -29.66
C GLY A 103 6.46 -42.76 -29.74
N ASP A 104 7.56 -42.02 -29.82
CA ASP A 104 7.51 -40.56 -29.95
C ASP A 104 7.26 -40.12 -31.39
N SER A 105 6.33 -39.21 -31.61
CA SER A 105 6.09 -38.55 -32.93
C SER A 105 7.09 -37.46 -33.23
N PHE A 106 7.74 -36.90 -32.18
CA PHE A 106 8.73 -35.84 -32.28
C PHE A 106 10.05 -36.20 -31.57
N VAL A 107 11.17 -35.80 -32.11
CA VAL A 107 12.49 -35.93 -31.49
C VAL A 107 12.70 -34.86 -30.47
N THR A 108 12.90 -35.26 -29.22
CA THR A 108 13.05 -34.37 -28.06
C THR A 108 14.54 -34.14 -27.71
N VAL A 109 14.82 -33.16 -26.87
CA VAL A 109 16.15 -32.82 -26.36
C VAL A 109 16.83 -33.98 -25.67
N GLU A 110 16.08 -34.71 -24.84
CA GLU A 110 16.61 -35.89 -24.15
C GLU A 110 16.93 -37.06 -25.11
N ARG A 111 16.20 -37.18 -26.21
CA ARG A 111 16.55 -38.15 -27.25
C ARG A 111 17.80 -37.73 -28.03
N LEU A 112 18.00 -36.41 -28.24
CA LEU A 112 19.25 -35.89 -28.79
C LEU A 112 20.45 -36.18 -27.85
N LEU A 113 20.27 -35.95 -26.53
CA LEU A 113 21.32 -36.26 -25.56
C LEU A 113 21.61 -37.76 -25.47
N LEU A 114 20.58 -38.61 -25.52
CA LEU A 114 20.75 -40.08 -25.59
C LEU A 114 21.48 -40.52 -26.84
N ALA A 115 21.19 -39.92 -27.99
CA ALA A 115 21.84 -40.24 -29.24
C ALA A 115 23.33 -39.84 -29.23
N LEU A 116 23.66 -38.70 -28.62
CA LEU A 116 25.07 -38.30 -28.40
C LEU A 116 25.81 -39.33 -27.54
N ALA A 117 25.18 -39.91 -26.52
CA ALA A 117 25.77 -40.94 -25.67
C ALA A 117 25.84 -42.32 -26.32
N LEU A 118 24.88 -42.68 -27.20
CA LEU A 118 24.86 -43.94 -27.94
C LEU A 118 25.92 -44.02 -29.02
N GLU A 119 26.22 -42.93 -29.70
CA GLU A 119 27.17 -42.85 -30.79
C GLU A 119 28.60 -42.71 -30.26
N LYS A 120 29.24 -43.85 -29.93
CA LYS A 120 30.57 -43.91 -29.31
C LYS A 120 31.72 -43.40 -30.17
N GLY A 121 31.50 -43.22 -31.50
CA GLY A 121 32.50 -42.81 -32.47
C GLY A 121 32.75 -41.29 -32.48
N ASN A 122 31.91 -40.49 -31.73
CA ASN A 122 32.08 -39.05 -31.68
C ASN A 122 32.73 -38.58 -30.33
N GLU A 123 33.32 -37.38 -30.36
CA GLU A 123 34.01 -36.84 -29.20
C GLU A 123 33.01 -36.50 -28.04
N ALA A 124 31.81 -36.05 -28.38
CA ALA A 124 30.76 -35.77 -27.37
C ALA A 124 30.35 -37.04 -26.63
N GLY A 125 30.23 -38.17 -27.31
CA GLY A 125 29.93 -39.46 -26.64
C GLY A 125 31.04 -39.93 -25.72
N LYS A 126 32.33 -39.70 -26.08
CA LYS A 126 33.47 -39.94 -25.20
C LYS A 126 33.43 -39.05 -23.96
N ILE A 127 33.17 -37.77 -24.15
CA ILE A 127 33.04 -36.80 -23.04
C ILE A 127 31.95 -37.24 -22.04
N LEU A 128 30.78 -37.61 -22.53
CA LEU A 128 29.70 -38.13 -21.68
C LEU A 128 30.10 -39.40 -20.96
N SER A 129 30.79 -40.34 -21.65
CA SER A 129 31.31 -41.58 -21.04
C SER A 129 32.33 -41.32 -19.92
N HIS A 130 33.29 -40.38 -20.19
CA HIS A 130 34.28 -39.97 -19.17
C HIS A 130 33.66 -39.23 -17.98
N ALA A 131 32.55 -38.53 -18.20
CA ALA A 131 31.76 -37.90 -17.14
C ALA A 131 30.88 -38.90 -16.34
N GLY A 132 31.00 -40.22 -16.60
CA GLY A 132 30.26 -41.27 -15.87
C GLY A 132 28.90 -41.59 -16.46
N VAL A 133 28.53 -41.04 -17.62
CA VAL A 133 27.18 -41.26 -18.22
C VAL A 133 27.23 -42.54 -19.08
N THR A 134 26.38 -43.49 -18.76
CA THR A 134 26.13 -44.66 -19.62
C THR A 134 24.80 -44.50 -20.35
N PRO A 135 24.66 -44.98 -21.60
CA PRO A 135 23.39 -44.90 -22.32
C PRO A 135 22.24 -45.55 -21.63
N GLN A 136 22.50 -46.68 -20.89
CA GLN A 136 21.47 -47.36 -20.09
C GLN A 136 20.94 -46.52 -18.93
N ASN A 137 21.84 -45.96 -18.12
CA ASN A 137 21.47 -45.12 -17.00
C ASN A 137 20.79 -43.81 -17.47
N LEU A 138 21.29 -43.24 -18.56
CA LEU A 138 20.69 -42.08 -19.15
C LEU A 138 19.25 -42.34 -19.64
N ASN A 139 19.05 -43.52 -20.33
CA ASN A 139 17.68 -43.88 -20.77
C ASN A 139 16.78 -44.15 -19.56
N ALA A 140 17.28 -44.80 -18.51
CA ALA A 140 16.51 -45.02 -17.29
C ALA A 140 16.11 -43.66 -16.64
N ALA A 141 17.02 -42.68 -16.60
CA ALA A 141 16.74 -41.31 -16.11
C ALA A 141 15.70 -40.60 -16.99
N ILE A 142 15.74 -40.78 -18.31
CA ILE A 142 14.75 -40.24 -19.26
C ILE A 142 13.37 -40.85 -19.01
N GLU A 143 13.28 -42.19 -18.88
CA GLU A 143 12.00 -42.87 -18.61
C GLU A 143 11.43 -42.46 -17.25
N ALA A 144 12.25 -42.28 -16.24
CA ALA A 144 11.86 -41.78 -14.91
C ALA A 144 11.34 -40.32 -15.00
N LEU A 145 11.95 -39.49 -15.84
CA LEU A 145 11.49 -38.12 -16.10
C LEU A 145 10.15 -38.09 -16.83
N ARG A 146 10.01 -38.92 -17.86
CA ARG A 146 8.83 -38.99 -18.72
C ARG A 146 7.63 -39.63 -18.07
N LYS A 147 7.83 -40.51 -17.09
CA LYS A 147 6.75 -41.26 -16.41
C LYS A 147 5.78 -41.90 -17.39
N GLY A 148 6.29 -42.53 -18.46
CA GLY A 148 5.49 -43.20 -19.49
C GLY A 148 4.84 -42.30 -20.53
N ARG A 149 5.20 -41.03 -20.62
CA ARG A 149 4.66 -40.08 -21.62
C ARG A 149 5.43 -40.20 -22.93
N THR A 150 4.70 -40.10 -24.06
CA THR A 150 5.26 -39.99 -25.42
C THR A 150 5.27 -38.52 -25.88
N ALA A 151 6.17 -38.19 -26.78
CA ALA A 151 6.26 -36.85 -27.37
C ALA A 151 5.40 -36.74 -28.62
N ASP A 152 4.11 -36.44 -28.47
CA ASP A 152 3.13 -36.45 -29.54
C ASP A 152 2.83 -35.05 -30.11
N SER A 153 3.45 -34.00 -29.54
CA SER A 153 3.36 -32.61 -30.00
C SER A 153 4.73 -31.95 -30.08
N ALA A 154 4.83 -30.90 -30.90
CA ALA A 154 6.05 -30.11 -31.01
C ALA A 154 6.47 -29.43 -29.72
N SER A 155 5.56 -29.25 -28.74
CA SER A 155 5.75 -28.63 -27.44
C SER A 155 5.80 -29.65 -26.27
N ALA A 156 5.90 -30.95 -26.56
CA ALA A 156 5.79 -32.02 -25.55
C ALA A 156 6.76 -31.86 -24.35
N GLU A 157 7.92 -31.26 -24.53
CA GLU A 157 8.93 -31.06 -23.49
C GLU A 157 8.54 -29.99 -22.46
N ASN A 158 7.62 -29.09 -22.81
CA ASN A 158 7.11 -28.08 -21.89
C ASN A 158 6.30 -28.72 -20.73
N ALA A 159 5.85 -29.95 -20.94
CA ALA A 159 5.09 -30.74 -19.94
C ALA A 159 5.98 -31.45 -18.91
N TYR A 160 7.30 -31.43 -19.06
CA TYR A 160 8.20 -32.09 -18.13
C TYR A 160 8.52 -31.19 -16.94
N ASP A 161 8.46 -31.76 -15.69
CA ASP A 161 8.65 -31.03 -14.44
C ASP A 161 7.72 -29.79 -14.31
N ALA A 162 6.48 -29.88 -14.83
CA ALA A 162 5.54 -28.77 -14.86
C ALA A 162 5.25 -28.21 -13.45
N LEU A 163 5.15 -29.07 -12.43
CA LEU A 163 4.96 -28.65 -11.05
C LEU A 163 6.15 -27.82 -10.53
N LYS A 164 7.36 -28.16 -10.88
CA LYS A 164 8.56 -27.41 -10.46
C LYS A 164 8.65 -26.03 -11.12
N LYS A 165 8.11 -25.92 -12.36
CA LYS A 165 8.13 -24.67 -13.12
C LYS A 165 6.97 -23.72 -12.75
N TYR A 166 5.80 -24.28 -12.48
CA TYR A 166 4.55 -23.52 -12.36
C TYR A 166 3.87 -23.63 -11.00
N ALA A 167 4.52 -24.27 -10.02
CA ALA A 167 4.00 -24.36 -8.66
C ALA A 167 5.10 -24.19 -7.62
N ARG A 168 4.77 -23.49 -6.53
CA ARG A 168 5.63 -23.32 -5.36
C ARG A 168 5.25 -24.37 -4.31
N ASP A 169 6.22 -25.17 -3.84
CA ASP A 169 6.01 -26.13 -2.75
C ASP A 169 6.00 -25.42 -1.39
N LEU A 170 4.80 -25.21 -0.83
CA LEU A 170 4.61 -24.57 0.48
C LEU A 170 5.07 -25.48 1.62
N THR A 171 4.94 -26.81 1.49
CA THR A 171 5.45 -27.76 2.50
C THR A 171 6.97 -27.77 2.55
N GLN A 172 7.63 -27.63 1.41
CA GLN A 172 9.09 -27.45 1.39
C GLN A 172 9.50 -26.10 1.97
N ALA A 173 8.80 -25.03 1.64
CA ALA A 173 9.03 -23.71 2.21
C ALA A 173 8.83 -23.69 3.74
N ALA A 174 7.84 -24.44 4.25
CA ALA A 174 7.63 -24.63 5.69
C ALA A 174 8.80 -25.38 6.35
N ARG A 175 9.34 -26.44 5.71
CA ARG A 175 10.52 -27.17 6.20
C ARG A 175 11.77 -26.27 6.23
N ASP A 176 11.91 -25.44 5.23
CA ASP A 176 13.02 -24.49 5.12
C ASP A 176 12.89 -23.28 6.08
N GLY A 177 11.79 -23.16 6.84
CA GLY A 177 11.53 -22.04 7.75
C GLY A 177 11.26 -20.70 7.04
N LYS A 178 10.86 -20.74 5.76
CA LYS A 178 10.63 -19.55 4.93
C LYS A 178 9.20 -18.99 5.05
N LEU A 179 8.30 -19.70 5.71
CA LEU A 179 6.94 -19.27 5.95
C LEU A 179 6.82 -18.47 7.25
N ASP A 180 5.89 -17.54 7.26
CA ASP A 180 5.58 -16.76 8.46
C ASP A 180 4.73 -17.56 9.45
N PRO A 181 4.84 -17.31 10.75
CA PRO A 181 3.96 -17.95 11.73
C PRO A 181 2.52 -17.43 11.53
N VAL A 182 1.58 -18.37 11.51
CA VAL A 182 0.16 -18.05 11.35
C VAL A 182 -0.51 -18.04 12.71
N ILE A 183 -1.14 -16.91 13.05
CA ILE A 183 -1.74 -16.63 14.36
C ILE A 183 -3.21 -16.22 14.14
N GLY A 184 -4.09 -16.69 15.02
CA GLY A 184 -5.51 -16.28 15.04
C GLY A 184 -6.36 -16.84 13.91
N ARG A 185 -5.91 -17.92 13.24
CA ARG A 185 -6.64 -18.59 12.14
C ARG A 185 -6.85 -20.08 12.36
N ASP A 186 -6.83 -20.50 13.61
CA ASP A 186 -6.92 -21.92 13.97
C ASP A 186 -8.23 -22.57 13.57
N GLU A 187 -9.35 -21.86 13.68
CA GLU A 187 -10.68 -22.38 13.31
C GLU A 187 -10.78 -22.60 11.80
N GLU A 188 -10.36 -21.64 11.00
CA GLU A 188 -10.39 -21.73 9.54
C GLU A 188 -9.45 -22.83 9.04
N ILE A 189 -8.25 -22.98 9.63
CA ILE A 189 -7.31 -24.05 9.31
C ILE A 189 -7.94 -25.40 9.66
N ARG A 190 -8.50 -25.57 10.85
CA ARG A 190 -9.21 -26.80 11.25
C ARG A 190 -10.36 -27.13 10.33
N ARG A 191 -11.15 -26.11 9.94
CA ARG A 191 -12.26 -26.28 8.99
C ARG A 191 -11.75 -26.69 7.62
N THR A 192 -10.64 -26.14 7.15
CA THR A 192 -9.99 -26.51 5.90
C THR A 192 -9.53 -27.97 5.94
N ILE A 193 -8.87 -28.42 7.02
CA ILE A 193 -8.47 -29.81 7.26
C ILE A 193 -9.69 -30.73 7.25
N GLN A 194 -10.76 -30.36 7.96
CA GLN A 194 -12.00 -31.12 8.02
C GLN A 194 -12.64 -31.30 6.63
N VAL A 195 -12.66 -30.24 5.81
CA VAL A 195 -13.20 -30.29 4.46
C VAL A 195 -12.36 -31.19 3.56
N LEU A 196 -11.01 -31.04 3.59
CA LEU A 196 -10.08 -31.88 2.81
C LEU A 196 -10.19 -33.38 3.15
N SER A 197 -10.57 -33.73 4.39
CA SER A 197 -10.75 -35.12 4.85
C SER A 197 -12.11 -35.72 4.49
N ARG A 198 -13.03 -34.97 3.85
CA ARG A 198 -14.37 -35.46 3.46
C ARG A 198 -14.29 -36.35 2.24
N ARG A 199 -15.27 -37.26 2.10
CA ARG A 199 -15.40 -38.12 0.93
C ARG A 199 -15.92 -37.37 -0.31
N THR A 200 -16.78 -36.38 -0.12
CA THR A 200 -17.37 -35.54 -1.17
C THR A 200 -17.32 -34.09 -0.74
N LYS A 201 -17.31 -33.16 -1.71
CA LYS A 201 -17.11 -31.72 -1.45
C LYS A 201 -15.87 -31.47 -0.61
N ASN A 202 -14.78 -32.13 -0.98
CA ASN A 202 -13.52 -32.14 -0.27
C ASN A 202 -12.53 -31.05 -0.75
N ASN A 203 -13.01 -30.10 -1.55
CA ASN A 203 -12.22 -28.96 -1.99
C ASN A 203 -12.72 -27.69 -1.27
N PRO A 204 -12.00 -27.16 -0.29
CA PRO A 204 -12.37 -25.92 0.37
C PRO A 204 -12.14 -24.69 -0.54
N VAL A 205 -13.01 -23.70 -0.45
CA VAL A 205 -12.80 -22.38 -1.02
C VAL A 205 -12.82 -21.36 0.11
N LEU A 206 -11.72 -20.67 0.29
CA LEU A 206 -11.57 -19.57 1.24
C LEU A 206 -12.16 -18.30 0.64
N ILE A 207 -13.24 -17.80 1.23
CA ILE A 207 -13.98 -16.65 0.73
C ILE A 207 -13.84 -15.51 1.73
N GLY A 208 -13.30 -14.39 1.30
CA GLY A 208 -13.14 -13.21 2.15
C GLY A 208 -12.65 -12.00 1.39
N ALA A 209 -12.70 -10.83 2.01
CA ALA A 209 -12.18 -9.60 1.45
C ALA A 209 -10.67 -9.71 1.12
N PRO A 210 -10.12 -8.87 0.24
CA PRO A 210 -8.69 -8.83 0.01
C PRO A 210 -7.96 -8.41 1.30
N GLY A 211 -6.79 -9.01 1.57
CA GLY A 211 -5.96 -8.65 2.73
C GLY A 211 -6.39 -9.25 4.08
N VAL A 212 -7.47 -10.06 4.16
CA VAL A 212 -7.88 -10.70 5.44
C VAL A 212 -7.04 -11.92 5.84
N GLY A 213 -6.08 -12.34 5.02
CA GLY A 213 -5.17 -13.45 5.34
C GLY A 213 -5.60 -14.81 4.83
N LYS A 214 -6.31 -14.91 3.69
CA LYS A 214 -6.69 -16.19 3.06
C LYS A 214 -5.48 -17.08 2.75
N THR A 215 -4.42 -16.52 2.20
CA THR A 215 -3.18 -17.22 1.87
C THR A 215 -2.45 -17.71 3.13
N ALA A 216 -2.49 -16.93 4.22
CA ALA A 216 -1.91 -17.33 5.50
C ALA A 216 -2.54 -18.62 6.08
N ILE A 217 -3.86 -18.83 5.88
CA ILE A 217 -4.53 -20.08 6.30
C ILE A 217 -3.92 -21.30 5.60
N VAL A 218 -3.58 -21.18 4.33
CA VAL A 218 -2.96 -22.24 3.53
C VAL A 218 -1.51 -22.46 3.94
N GLU A 219 -0.78 -21.40 4.24
CA GLU A 219 0.58 -21.47 4.80
C GLU A 219 0.57 -22.11 6.20
N GLY A 220 -0.40 -21.77 7.04
CA GLY A 220 -0.63 -22.42 8.33
C GLY A 220 -0.95 -23.91 8.22
N LEU A 221 -1.72 -24.29 7.20
CA LEU A 221 -1.95 -25.70 6.89
C LEU A 221 -0.64 -26.40 6.49
N ALA A 222 0.20 -25.78 5.66
CA ALA A 222 1.50 -26.33 5.30
C ALA A 222 2.40 -26.55 6.52
N LEU A 223 2.42 -25.59 7.46
CA LEU A 223 3.15 -25.73 8.73
C LEU A 223 2.62 -26.90 9.57
N ARG A 224 1.31 -27.08 9.69
CA ARG A 224 0.70 -28.20 10.42
C ARG A 224 0.98 -29.54 9.76
N ILE A 225 0.97 -29.64 8.43
CA ILE A 225 1.34 -30.86 7.69
C ILE A 225 2.80 -31.24 8.03
N VAL A 226 3.71 -30.29 7.99
CA VAL A 226 5.15 -30.52 8.28
C VAL A 226 5.40 -30.88 9.73
N ASN A 227 4.61 -30.33 10.66
CA ASN A 227 4.72 -30.63 12.10
C ASN A 227 3.99 -31.93 12.51
N GLY A 228 3.23 -32.57 11.57
CA GLY A 228 2.44 -33.76 11.87
C GLY A 228 1.14 -33.44 12.66
N ASP A 229 0.70 -32.19 12.74
CA ASP A 229 -0.53 -31.78 13.44
C ASP A 229 -1.74 -31.77 12.47
N VAL A 230 -1.90 -32.92 11.76
CA VAL A 230 -2.99 -33.17 10.81
C VAL A 230 -3.40 -34.65 10.88
N PRO A 231 -4.60 -35.02 10.42
CA PRO A 231 -5.01 -36.43 10.31
C PRO A 231 -4.07 -37.24 9.42
N GLU A 232 -3.97 -38.52 9.66
CA GLU A 232 -3.07 -39.49 8.96
C GLU A 232 -3.23 -39.39 7.42
N SER A 233 -4.44 -39.12 6.95
CA SER A 233 -4.74 -38.94 5.50
C SER A 233 -4.04 -37.74 4.84
N LEU A 234 -3.50 -36.80 5.62
CA LEU A 234 -2.84 -35.59 5.15
C LEU A 234 -1.33 -35.53 5.50
N HIS A 235 -0.80 -36.47 6.31
CA HIS A 235 0.58 -36.45 6.82
C HIS A 235 1.65 -36.37 5.73
N ASP A 236 1.51 -37.19 4.67
CA ASP A 236 2.52 -37.28 3.60
C ASP A 236 2.21 -36.42 2.36
N LYS A 237 1.18 -35.60 2.45
CA LYS A 237 0.78 -34.77 1.30
C LYS A 237 1.66 -33.52 1.18
N LYS A 238 1.94 -33.13 -0.06
CA LYS A 238 2.60 -31.88 -0.39
C LYS A 238 1.57 -30.84 -0.81
N LEU A 239 1.69 -29.65 -0.26
CA LEU A 239 0.85 -28.52 -0.58
C LEU A 239 1.59 -27.62 -1.56
N LEU A 240 1.03 -27.50 -2.78
CA LEU A 240 1.61 -26.79 -3.89
C LEU A 240 0.75 -25.55 -4.24
N ALA A 241 1.31 -24.37 -4.20
CA ALA A 241 0.65 -23.17 -4.66
C ALA A 241 0.90 -22.97 -6.16
N LEU A 242 -0.16 -22.87 -6.95
CA LEU A 242 -0.09 -22.63 -8.39
C LEU A 242 0.33 -21.18 -8.67
N ASP A 243 1.38 -21.02 -9.45
CA ASP A 243 1.86 -19.70 -9.89
C ASP A 243 1.20 -19.31 -11.21
N MET A 244 0.15 -18.50 -11.10
CA MET A 244 -0.59 -17.98 -12.26
C MET A 244 0.27 -17.06 -13.12
N GLY A 245 1.17 -16.28 -12.51
CA GLY A 245 2.08 -15.41 -13.22
C GLY A 245 3.03 -16.21 -14.14
N ALA A 246 3.63 -17.29 -13.61
CA ALA A 246 4.53 -18.16 -14.37
C ALA A 246 3.79 -18.92 -15.49
N LEU A 247 2.53 -19.29 -15.28
CA LEU A 247 1.71 -19.94 -16.30
C LEU A 247 1.41 -19.04 -17.50
N ILE A 248 1.17 -17.74 -17.24
CA ILE A 248 0.80 -16.74 -18.25
C ILE A 248 2.06 -16.12 -18.88
N ALA A 249 3.14 -15.96 -18.14
CA ALA A 249 4.34 -15.29 -18.60
C ALA A 249 4.91 -15.97 -19.87
N GLY A 250 5.10 -15.18 -20.94
CA GLY A 250 5.64 -15.65 -22.21
C GLY A 250 4.70 -16.50 -23.07
N ALA A 251 3.46 -16.77 -22.64
CA ALA A 251 2.45 -17.42 -23.48
C ALA A 251 1.93 -16.40 -24.52
N LYS A 252 2.37 -16.56 -25.77
CA LYS A 252 1.92 -15.70 -26.89
C LYS A 252 0.51 -16.04 -27.38
N TYR A 253 0.08 -17.28 -27.18
CA TYR A 253 -1.21 -17.78 -27.64
C TYR A 253 -1.94 -18.51 -26.51
N ARG A 254 -3.27 -18.47 -26.58
CA ARG A 254 -4.19 -19.15 -25.63
C ARG A 254 -3.84 -20.64 -25.43
N GLY A 255 -3.51 -21.36 -26.51
CA GLY A 255 -3.17 -22.78 -26.47
C GLY A 255 -1.97 -23.12 -25.57
N GLU A 256 -0.98 -22.24 -25.47
CA GLU A 256 0.23 -22.47 -24.65
C GLU A 256 -0.09 -22.47 -23.15
N PHE A 257 -0.95 -21.57 -22.69
CA PHE A 257 -1.43 -21.56 -21.30
C PHE A 257 -2.22 -22.82 -20.98
N GLU A 258 -3.16 -23.19 -21.85
CA GLU A 258 -3.99 -24.39 -21.68
C GLU A 258 -3.10 -25.65 -21.62
N GLU A 259 -2.07 -25.75 -22.47
CA GLU A 259 -1.09 -26.86 -22.46
C GLU A 259 -0.28 -26.91 -21.15
N ARG A 260 0.21 -25.76 -20.65
CA ARG A 260 0.94 -25.68 -19.39
C ARG A 260 0.07 -26.10 -18.21
N LEU A 261 -1.16 -25.59 -18.13
CA LEU A 261 -2.11 -25.96 -17.08
C LEU A 261 -2.48 -27.43 -17.17
N LYS A 262 -2.71 -27.98 -18.37
CA LYS A 262 -2.96 -29.39 -18.60
C LYS A 262 -1.80 -30.26 -18.14
N ALA A 263 -0.56 -29.84 -18.39
CA ALA A 263 0.64 -30.52 -17.94
C ALA A 263 0.74 -30.58 -16.39
N VAL A 264 0.47 -29.45 -15.73
CA VAL A 264 0.41 -29.37 -14.26
C VAL A 264 -0.67 -30.33 -13.72
N LEU A 265 -1.88 -30.28 -14.28
CA LEU A 265 -2.99 -31.11 -13.84
C LEU A 265 -2.69 -32.61 -14.04
N GLN A 266 -2.08 -32.97 -15.16
CA GLN A 266 -1.69 -34.36 -15.44
C GLN A 266 -0.65 -34.83 -14.42
N GLU A 267 0.32 -34.01 -14.06
CA GLU A 267 1.33 -34.36 -13.06
C GLU A 267 0.73 -34.53 -11.66
N VAL A 268 -0.22 -33.67 -11.27
CA VAL A 268 -0.94 -33.77 -10.00
C VAL A 268 -1.82 -35.03 -9.97
N THR A 269 -2.61 -35.29 -11.01
CA THR A 269 -3.52 -36.43 -11.04
C THR A 269 -2.77 -37.78 -11.11
N SER A 270 -1.62 -37.82 -11.81
CA SER A 270 -0.78 -39.04 -11.88
C SER A 270 -0.11 -39.40 -10.56
N SER A 271 -0.08 -38.48 -9.59
CA SER A 271 0.55 -38.72 -8.27
C SER A 271 -0.32 -39.45 -7.26
N ALA A 272 -1.47 -40.00 -7.67
CA ALA A 272 -2.40 -40.73 -6.81
C ALA A 272 -2.80 -39.99 -5.51
N GLY A 273 -2.98 -38.68 -5.60
CA GLY A 273 -3.44 -37.81 -4.51
C GLY A 273 -2.36 -37.40 -3.50
N ALA A 274 -1.08 -37.53 -3.85
CA ALA A 274 0.04 -37.07 -3.00
C ALA A 274 0.11 -35.53 -2.91
N TYR A 275 -0.54 -34.82 -3.83
CA TYR A 275 -0.51 -33.35 -3.89
C TYR A 275 -1.86 -32.72 -3.56
N ILE A 276 -1.81 -31.61 -2.82
CA ILE A 276 -2.93 -30.68 -2.65
C ILE A 276 -2.53 -29.40 -3.36
N MET A 277 -3.36 -28.93 -4.30
CA MET A 277 -3.09 -27.73 -5.07
C MET A 277 -3.78 -26.53 -4.43
N PHE A 278 -3.06 -25.47 -4.18
CA PHE A 278 -3.63 -24.18 -3.80
C PHE A 278 -3.73 -23.26 -5.02
N ILE A 279 -4.89 -22.68 -5.24
CA ILE A 279 -5.18 -21.74 -6.33
C ILE A 279 -5.64 -20.44 -5.70
N ASP A 280 -4.75 -19.48 -5.65
CA ASP A 280 -5.13 -18.13 -5.24
C ASP A 280 -5.84 -17.42 -6.38
N GLU A 281 -6.73 -16.49 -6.06
CA GLU A 281 -7.58 -15.80 -7.03
C GLU A 281 -8.22 -16.77 -8.05
N MET A 282 -8.82 -17.88 -7.57
CA MET A 282 -9.31 -18.95 -8.43
C MET A 282 -10.31 -18.47 -9.49
N HIS A 283 -10.93 -17.31 -9.30
CA HIS A 283 -11.82 -16.69 -10.27
C HIS A 283 -11.11 -16.32 -11.58
N THR A 284 -9.78 -16.08 -11.55
CA THR A 284 -8.99 -15.81 -12.76
C THR A 284 -8.93 -17.01 -13.70
N ILE A 285 -8.98 -18.22 -13.16
CA ILE A 285 -9.03 -19.46 -13.93
C ILE A 285 -10.45 -19.78 -14.38
N ILE A 286 -11.45 -19.53 -13.52
CA ILE A 286 -12.84 -19.97 -13.72
C ILE A 286 -13.67 -18.93 -14.49
N GLY A 287 -13.36 -17.65 -14.36
CA GLY A 287 -14.18 -16.52 -14.85
C GLY A 287 -13.75 -15.90 -16.16
N ALA A 288 -12.60 -16.22 -16.64
CA ALA A 288 -11.96 -15.57 -17.79
C ALA A 288 -12.64 -15.82 -19.17
N GLY A 289 -13.71 -16.58 -19.23
CA GLY A 289 -14.33 -17.03 -20.50
C GLY A 289 -15.50 -16.21 -21.05
N LYS A 290 -15.91 -15.10 -20.42
CA LYS A 290 -17.13 -14.36 -20.84
C LYS A 290 -16.88 -12.98 -21.48
N ALA A 291 -15.68 -12.45 -21.44
CA ALA A 291 -15.29 -11.30 -22.23
C ALA A 291 -14.53 -11.77 -23.47
N ASP A 292 -14.75 -11.15 -24.63
CA ASP A 292 -14.11 -11.51 -25.90
C ASP A 292 -12.61 -11.78 -25.74
N GLY A 293 -12.21 -13.06 -25.84
CA GLY A 293 -10.81 -13.51 -25.81
C GLY A 293 -10.26 -14.02 -24.47
N ALA A 294 -11.03 -14.10 -23.40
CA ALA A 294 -10.54 -14.56 -22.10
C ALA A 294 -10.60 -16.09 -21.93
N MET A 295 -9.67 -16.64 -21.14
CA MET A 295 -9.36 -18.06 -20.99
C MET A 295 -10.37 -18.79 -20.10
N ASP A 296 -11.13 -19.76 -20.62
CA ASP A 296 -11.98 -20.65 -19.81
C ASP A 296 -11.22 -21.95 -19.45
N ALA A 297 -10.35 -21.87 -18.47
CA ALA A 297 -9.63 -23.04 -17.96
C ALA A 297 -10.48 -23.92 -17.02
N SER A 298 -11.71 -23.50 -16.71
CA SER A 298 -12.62 -24.27 -15.86
C SER A 298 -12.93 -25.64 -16.47
N ASN A 299 -12.97 -25.74 -17.79
CA ASN A 299 -13.24 -27.00 -18.51
C ASN A 299 -12.12 -28.02 -18.35
N LEU A 300 -10.89 -27.59 -18.04
CA LEU A 300 -9.76 -28.47 -17.75
C LEU A 300 -9.80 -28.99 -16.30
N LEU A 301 -10.27 -28.18 -15.36
CA LEU A 301 -10.38 -28.54 -13.94
C LEU A 301 -11.58 -29.44 -13.64
N LYS A 302 -12.73 -29.21 -14.28
CA LYS A 302 -13.98 -29.90 -14.02
C LYS A 302 -13.87 -31.42 -14.08
N PRO A 303 -13.24 -32.07 -15.09
CA PRO A 303 -13.11 -33.52 -15.14
C PRO A 303 -12.30 -34.10 -13.98
N ALA A 304 -11.15 -33.49 -13.63
CA ALA A 304 -10.29 -33.95 -12.55
C ALA A 304 -10.97 -33.83 -11.17
N LEU A 305 -11.68 -32.71 -10.95
CA LEU A 305 -12.50 -32.47 -9.75
C LEU A 305 -13.70 -33.45 -9.69
N ALA A 306 -14.30 -33.75 -10.83
CA ALA A 306 -15.45 -34.65 -10.89
C ALA A 306 -15.06 -36.09 -10.54
N ARG A 307 -13.89 -36.58 -10.97
CA ARG A 307 -13.38 -37.92 -10.65
C ARG A 307 -12.73 -38.01 -9.27
N GLY A 308 -12.55 -36.86 -8.57
CA GLY A 308 -11.85 -36.83 -7.26
C GLY A 308 -10.34 -37.04 -7.35
N GLU A 309 -9.77 -36.87 -8.53
CA GLU A 309 -8.33 -37.00 -8.80
C GLU A 309 -7.54 -35.74 -8.42
N LEU A 310 -8.22 -34.60 -8.32
CA LEU A 310 -7.64 -33.33 -7.92
C LEU A 310 -8.19 -32.92 -6.55
N HIS A 311 -7.28 -32.73 -5.58
CA HIS A 311 -7.55 -32.05 -4.33
C HIS A 311 -7.05 -30.63 -4.43
N CYS A 312 -7.94 -29.64 -4.29
CA CYS A 312 -7.53 -28.26 -4.34
C CYS A 312 -8.17 -27.40 -3.26
N ILE A 313 -7.45 -26.35 -2.87
CA ILE A 313 -7.91 -25.25 -2.04
C ILE A 313 -8.00 -24.03 -2.94
N GLY A 314 -9.17 -23.40 -3.03
CA GLY A 314 -9.34 -22.15 -3.73
C GLY A 314 -9.35 -20.97 -2.77
N ALA A 315 -8.90 -19.80 -3.22
CA ALA A 315 -9.11 -18.53 -2.52
C ALA A 315 -9.74 -17.52 -3.49
N THR A 316 -10.71 -16.73 -3.01
CA THR A 316 -11.39 -15.72 -3.83
C THR A 316 -12.15 -14.73 -2.94
N THR A 317 -12.70 -13.67 -3.52
CA THR A 317 -13.62 -12.76 -2.84
C THR A 317 -15.06 -13.27 -2.91
N LEU A 318 -15.96 -12.72 -2.07
CA LEU A 318 -17.36 -13.13 -2.06
C LEU A 318 -18.08 -12.82 -3.37
N ASP A 319 -17.82 -11.66 -3.95
CA ASP A 319 -18.45 -11.22 -5.20
C ASP A 319 -18.01 -12.09 -6.39
N GLU A 320 -16.72 -12.39 -6.48
CA GLU A 320 -16.16 -13.26 -7.50
C GLU A 320 -16.64 -14.71 -7.33
N TYR A 321 -16.77 -15.18 -6.09
CA TYR A 321 -17.35 -16.50 -5.81
C TYR A 321 -18.78 -16.60 -6.32
N LYS A 322 -19.64 -15.64 -5.99
CA LYS A 322 -21.03 -15.58 -6.47
C LYS A 322 -21.13 -15.50 -7.99
N LYS A 323 -20.24 -14.71 -8.60
CA LYS A 323 -20.26 -14.44 -10.05
C LYS A 323 -19.78 -15.64 -10.87
N HIS A 324 -18.74 -16.35 -10.42
CA HIS A 324 -18.03 -17.34 -11.22
C HIS A 324 -18.20 -18.79 -10.73
N VAL A 325 -18.21 -19.05 -9.41
CA VAL A 325 -18.23 -20.40 -8.85
C VAL A 325 -19.65 -20.87 -8.53
N GLU A 326 -20.44 -20.05 -7.85
CA GLU A 326 -21.79 -20.41 -7.40
C GLU A 326 -22.76 -20.61 -8.55
N LYS A 327 -22.60 -19.85 -9.63
CA LYS A 327 -23.41 -19.97 -10.85
C LYS A 327 -23.10 -21.22 -11.67
N ASP A 328 -21.95 -21.84 -11.46
CA ASP A 328 -21.58 -23.10 -12.13
C ASP A 328 -21.93 -24.29 -11.24
N ALA A 329 -23.04 -24.97 -11.57
CA ALA A 329 -23.56 -26.10 -10.80
C ALA A 329 -22.54 -27.27 -10.65
N ALA A 330 -21.61 -27.44 -11.59
CA ALA A 330 -20.59 -28.49 -11.54
C ALA A 330 -19.52 -28.15 -10.49
N LEU A 331 -19.11 -26.90 -10.40
CA LEU A 331 -18.14 -26.41 -9.43
C LEU A 331 -18.77 -26.27 -8.03
N ALA A 332 -19.96 -25.69 -7.91
CA ALA A 332 -20.67 -25.51 -6.65
C ALA A 332 -20.91 -26.83 -5.89
N ARG A 333 -21.07 -27.95 -6.61
CA ARG A 333 -21.22 -29.29 -6.01
C ARG A 333 -19.90 -29.91 -5.51
N ARG A 334 -18.74 -29.35 -5.90
CA ARG A 334 -17.41 -29.90 -5.60
C ARG A 334 -16.64 -29.07 -4.58
N PHE A 335 -16.95 -27.79 -4.50
CA PHE A 335 -16.33 -26.86 -3.58
C PHE A 335 -17.18 -26.66 -2.32
N GLN A 336 -16.51 -26.51 -1.17
CA GLN A 336 -17.12 -26.15 0.10
C GLN A 336 -16.65 -24.77 0.52
N PRO A 337 -17.55 -23.77 0.61
CA PRO A 337 -17.15 -22.43 1.05
C PRO A 337 -16.74 -22.44 2.53
N ILE A 338 -15.68 -21.69 2.83
CA ILE A 338 -15.19 -21.34 4.16
C ILE A 338 -15.04 -19.83 4.17
N TYR A 339 -15.84 -19.16 4.99
CA TYR A 339 -15.78 -17.70 5.11
C TYR A 339 -14.60 -17.29 6.01
N VAL A 340 -13.86 -16.28 5.57
CA VAL A 340 -12.71 -15.72 6.25
C VAL A 340 -13.00 -14.25 6.51
N ASP A 341 -13.37 -13.96 7.73
CA ASP A 341 -13.73 -12.60 8.15
C ASP A 341 -12.48 -11.77 8.49
N GLU A 342 -12.65 -10.45 8.50
CA GLU A 342 -11.62 -9.52 8.99
C GLU A 342 -11.35 -9.83 10.48
N PRO A 343 -10.08 -10.00 10.90
CA PRO A 343 -9.75 -10.23 12.30
C PRO A 343 -10.04 -9.00 13.15
N SER A 344 -10.29 -9.21 14.43
CA SER A 344 -10.44 -8.11 15.39
C SER A 344 -9.13 -7.31 15.55
N VAL A 345 -9.20 -6.12 16.13
CA VAL A 345 -8.00 -5.34 16.47
C VAL A 345 -7.09 -6.12 17.42
N GLU A 346 -7.64 -6.85 18.38
CA GLU A 346 -6.90 -7.65 19.36
C GLU A 346 -6.17 -8.83 18.70
N ASP A 347 -6.85 -9.53 17.79
CA ASP A 347 -6.25 -10.61 17.00
C ASP A 347 -5.14 -10.06 16.09
N THR A 348 -5.38 -8.89 15.48
CA THR A 348 -4.38 -8.23 14.64
C THR A 348 -3.12 -7.84 15.43
N ILE A 349 -3.28 -7.33 16.66
CA ILE A 349 -2.12 -7.04 17.55
C ILE A 349 -1.33 -8.33 17.81
N SER A 350 -2.03 -9.44 18.05
CA SER A 350 -1.39 -10.75 18.29
C SER A 350 -0.65 -11.24 17.02
N ILE A 351 -1.23 -11.06 15.84
CA ILE A 351 -0.58 -11.36 14.55
C ILE A 351 0.68 -10.51 14.37
N LEU A 352 0.59 -9.19 14.59
CA LEU A 352 1.73 -8.28 14.46
C LEU A 352 2.87 -8.63 15.45
N ARG A 353 2.53 -9.03 16.70
CA ARG A 353 3.53 -9.51 17.67
C ARG A 353 4.26 -10.75 17.18
N GLY A 354 3.56 -11.68 16.53
CA GLY A 354 4.18 -12.88 15.95
C GLY A 354 5.06 -12.61 14.74
N LEU A 355 4.77 -11.56 13.97
CA LEU A 355 5.55 -11.14 12.80
C LEU A 355 6.72 -10.22 13.17
N LYS A 356 6.70 -9.61 14.36
CA LYS A 356 7.64 -8.60 14.82
C LYS A 356 9.09 -8.96 14.56
N ASP A 357 9.54 -10.11 15.06
CA ASP A 357 10.94 -10.54 14.98
C ASP A 357 11.44 -10.63 13.54
N LYS A 358 10.59 -11.07 12.61
CA LYS A 358 10.92 -11.15 11.17
C LYS A 358 11.06 -9.78 10.52
N TYR A 359 10.14 -8.86 10.82
CA TYR A 359 10.23 -7.47 10.33
C TYR A 359 11.43 -6.73 10.92
N GLU A 360 11.73 -6.95 12.21
CA GLU A 360 12.94 -6.40 12.85
C GLU A 360 14.22 -6.96 12.20
N ALA A 361 14.26 -8.25 11.89
CA ALA A 361 15.40 -8.87 11.19
C ALA A 361 15.55 -8.34 9.76
N HIS A 362 14.44 -8.18 9.04
CA HIS A 362 14.46 -7.70 7.65
C HIS A 362 14.92 -6.25 7.54
N HIS A 363 14.35 -5.36 8.35
CA HIS A 363 14.66 -3.92 8.29
C HIS A 363 15.88 -3.52 9.14
N GLY A 364 16.26 -4.34 10.11
CA GLY A 364 17.36 -4.02 11.03
C GLY A 364 17.06 -2.91 12.03
N VAL A 365 15.77 -2.62 12.26
CA VAL A 365 15.30 -1.64 13.24
C VAL A 365 14.43 -2.33 14.28
N ARG A 366 14.35 -1.78 15.48
CA ARG A 366 13.50 -2.28 16.56
C ARG A 366 12.06 -1.80 16.37
N ILE A 367 11.07 -2.61 16.74
CA ILE A 367 9.65 -2.24 16.71
C ILE A 367 9.10 -2.32 18.13
N THR A 368 8.58 -1.21 18.64
CA THR A 368 8.00 -1.20 19.99
C THR A 368 6.63 -1.86 20.01
N ASP A 369 6.24 -2.50 21.11
CA ASP A 369 4.89 -3.08 21.26
C ASP A 369 3.80 -2.00 21.11
N ALA A 370 4.05 -0.81 21.64
CA ALA A 370 3.16 0.33 21.48
C ALA A 370 2.95 0.73 20.00
N ALA A 371 3.97 0.55 19.14
CA ALA A 371 3.82 0.78 17.70
C ALA A 371 2.93 -0.27 17.04
N LEU A 372 3.00 -1.53 17.45
CA LEU A 372 2.13 -2.60 16.94
C LEU A 372 0.66 -2.35 17.33
N VAL A 373 0.44 -1.97 18.60
CA VAL A 373 -0.89 -1.57 19.06
C VAL A 373 -1.40 -0.35 18.28
N ALA A 374 -0.55 0.65 18.06
CA ALA A 374 -0.90 1.82 17.26
C ALA A 374 -1.21 1.46 15.82
N ALA A 375 -0.44 0.56 15.19
CA ALA A 375 -0.67 0.12 13.80
C ALA A 375 -2.06 -0.54 13.65
N ALA A 376 -2.42 -1.45 14.55
CA ALA A 376 -3.73 -2.11 14.52
C ALA A 376 -4.88 -1.11 14.77
N THR A 377 -4.77 -0.27 15.80
CA THR A 377 -5.83 0.65 16.20
C THR A 377 -6.02 1.80 15.22
N LEU A 378 -4.90 2.41 14.76
CA LEU A 378 -4.97 3.54 13.83
C LEU A 378 -5.38 3.09 12.42
N SER A 379 -4.90 1.92 11.95
CA SER A 379 -5.35 1.40 10.66
C SER A 379 -6.83 1.05 10.65
N HIS A 380 -7.32 0.43 11.72
CA HIS A 380 -8.74 0.12 11.86
C HIS A 380 -9.61 1.38 11.84
N ARG A 381 -9.15 2.43 12.53
CA ARG A 381 -9.91 3.68 12.69
C ARG A 381 -9.84 4.59 11.46
N TYR A 382 -8.68 4.69 10.81
CA TYR A 382 -8.41 5.73 9.81
C TYR A 382 -8.29 5.23 8.38
N ILE A 383 -8.11 3.93 8.16
CA ILE A 383 -8.00 3.33 6.82
C ILE A 383 -9.22 2.43 6.60
N SER A 384 -10.22 2.94 5.88
CA SER A 384 -11.51 2.27 5.66
C SER A 384 -11.60 1.48 4.35
N ASP A 385 -10.70 1.73 3.39
CA ASP A 385 -10.67 1.12 2.06
C ASP A 385 -9.90 -0.20 1.99
N ARG A 386 -9.26 -0.61 3.09
CA ARG A 386 -8.48 -1.85 3.24
C ARG A 386 -8.86 -2.58 4.52
N PHE A 387 -8.52 -3.87 4.59
CA PHE A 387 -8.91 -4.76 5.71
C PHE A 387 -7.72 -5.14 6.58
N LEU A 388 -8.00 -5.43 7.86
CA LEU A 388 -7.03 -6.05 8.76
C LEU A 388 -6.82 -7.53 8.36
N PRO A 389 -5.63 -8.12 8.60
CA PRO A 389 -4.45 -7.51 9.22
C PRO A 389 -3.55 -6.76 8.23
N ASP A 390 -3.79 -6.88 6.92
CA ASP A 390 -2.92 -6.41 5.83
C ASP A 390 -2.55 -4.93 5.97
N LYS A 391 -3.55 -4.05 6.14
CA LYS A 391 -3.31 -2.61 6.34
C LYS A 391 -2.44 -2.28 7.56
N ALA A 392 -2.52 -3.07 8.63
CA ALA A 392 -1.71 -2.86 9.83
C ALA A 392 -0.28 -3.39 9.65
N ILE A 393 -0.12 -4.50 8.93
CA ILE A 393 1.17 -5.06 8.55
C ILE A 393 1.92 -4.07 7.67
N ASP A 394 1.28 -3.54 6.64
CA ASP A 394 1.87 -2.56 5.72
C ASP A 394 2.30 -1.28 6.43
N LEU A 395 1.53 -0.80 7.42
CA LEU A 395 1.95 0.35 8.23
C LEU A 395 3.23 0.10 9.01
N VAL A 396 3.36 -1.09 9.59
CA VAL A 396 4.58 -1.48 10.32
C VAL A 396 5.76 -1.61 9.35
N ASP A 397 5.54 -2.24 8.20
CA ASP A 397 6.55 -2.43 7.16
C ASP A 397 7.06 -1.08 6.62
N GLU A 398 6.14 -0.18 6.23
CA GLU A 398 6.53 1.14 5.72
C GLU A 398 7.20 2.01 6.80
N ALA A 399 6.71 1.97 8.05
CA ALA A 399 7.33 2.72 9.13
C ALA A 399 8.76 2.21 9.43
N ALA A 400 8.96 0.90 9.40
CA ALA A 400 10.27 0.28 9.59
C ALA A 400 11.22 0.57 8.41
N ALA A 401 10.73 0.48 7.17
CA ALA A 401 11.49 0.83 5.96
C ALA A 401 11.92 2.30 5.97
N ARG A 402 11.01 3.20 6.38
CA ARG A 402 11.29 4.63 6.48
C ARG A 402 12.33 4.93 7.56
N LEU A 403 12.19 4.32 8.73
CA LEU A 403 13.16 4.49 9.81
C LEU A 403 14.54 3.98 9.38
N LYS A 404 14.62 2.81 8.73
CA LYS A 404 15.86 2.31 8.15
C LYS A 404 16.48 3.28 7.17
N MET A 405 15.68 3.86 6.27
CA MET A 405 16.15 4.87 5.31
C MET A 405 16.70 6.11 6.03
N GLN A 406 16.07 6.54 7.14
CA GLN A 406 16.59 7.64 7.98
C GLN A 406 17.90 7.28 8.67
N VAL A 407 18.03 6.04 9.18
CA VAL A 407 19.28 5.50 9.77
C VAL A 407 20.39 5.44 8.73
N ASP A 408 20.08 5.02 7.51
CA ASP A 408 21.05 4.90 6.41
C ASP A 408 21.42 6.24 5.77
N SER A 409 20.56 7.24 5.88
CA SER A 409 20.76 8.59 5.36
C SER A 409 21.47 9.48 6.38
N LYS A 410 22.08 10.56 5.92
CA LYS A 410 22.62 11.58 6.84
C LYS A 410 21.48 12.23 7.63
N PRO A 411 21.65 12.41 8.96
CA PRO A 411 20.69 13.15 9.77
C PRO A 411 20.47 14.57 9.26
N GLU A 412 19.26 15.10 9.42
CA GLU A 412 18.87 16.42 8.89
C GLU A 412 19.76 17.55 9.44
N GLU A 413 20.17 17.46 10.73
CA GLU A 413 21.09 18.43 11.34
C GLU A 413 22.44 18.42 10.65
N LEU A 414 22.97 17.24 10.31
CA LEU A 414 24.25 17.11 9.62
C LEU A 414 24.16 17.59 8.16
N ASP A 415 23.06 17.25 7.47
CA ASP A 415 22.85 17.68 6.09
C ASP A 415 22.67 19.20 5.98
N SER A 416 21.99 19.83 6.95
CA SER A 416 21.84 21.29 7.00
C SER A 416 23.18 22.00 7.19
N ILE A 417 24.04 21.49 8.09
CA ILE A 417 25.39 22.03 8.33
C ILE A 417 26.25 21.85 7.07
N ASP A 418 26.18 20.69 6.42
CA ASP A 418 26.95 20.43 5.19
C ASP A 418 26.54 21.36 4.05
N ARG A 419 25.25 21.63 3.89
CA ARG A 419 24.74 22.64 2.93
C ARG A 419 25.22 24.05 3.25
N GLU A 420 25.24 24.41 4.52
CA GLU A 420 25.74 25.71 4.98
C GLU A 420 27.23 25.85 4.71
N ILE A 421 28.03 24.82 5.00
CA ILE A 421 29.45 24.77 4.66
C ILE A 421 29.67 24.95 3.14
N ILE A 422 28.88 24.29 2.29
CA ILE A 422 28.97 24.45 0.84
C ILE A 422 28.66 25.89 0.42
N ARG A 423 27.60 26.49 0.98
CA ARG A 423 27.25 27.91 0.73
C ARG A 423 28.37 28.86 1.10
N LEU A 424 28.92 28.70 2.31
CA LEU A 424 30.01 29.54 2.79
C LEU A 424 31.30 29.34 2.01
N LYS A 425 31.63 28.12 1.53
CA LYS A 425 32.75 27.86 0.63
C LYS A 425 32.61 28.57 -0.70
N ILE A 426 31.38 28.60 -1.27
CA ILE A 426 31.10 29.35 -2.50
C ILE A 426 31.32 30.85 -2.27
N GLU A 427 30.83 31.40 -1.14
CA GLU A 427 31.03 32.77 -0.75
C GLU A 427 32.52 33.09 -0.52
N GLN A 428 33.27 32.19 0.14
CA GLN A 428 34.71 32.28 0.33
C GLN A 428 35.49 32.42 -0.98
N GLU A 429 35.18 31.56 -1.95
CA GLU A 429 35.83 31.59 -3.28
C GLU A 429 35.48 32.88 -4.09
N ALA A 430 34.28 33.42 -3.89
CA ALA A 430 33.92 34.69 -4.48
C ALA A 430 34.72 35.86 -3.85
N LEU A 431 34.78 35.91 -2.49
CA LEU A 431 35.48 36.98 -1.74
C LEU A 431 36.99 36.96 -1.90
N LYS A 432 37.60 35.79 -2.12
CA LYS A 432 39.06 35.68 -2.44
C LYS A 432 39.44 36.40 -3.72
N LYS A 433 38.54 36.63 -4.64
CA LYS A 433 38.77 37.35 -5.91
C LYS A 433 38.69 38.87 -5.75
N GLU A 434 38.09 39.35 -4.65
CA GLU A 434 37.89 40.74 -4.36
C GLU A 434 39.05 41.35 -3.55
N ARG A 435 39.37 42.65 -3.74
CA ARG A 435 40.55 43.28 -3.14
C ARG A 435 40.22 44.41 -2.14
N ASP A 436 38.96 44.75 -1.99
CA ASP A 436 38.52 45.83 -1.12
C ASP A 436 38.64 45.46 0.40
N PRO A 437 38.82 46.44 1.26
CA PRO A 437 39.02 46.20 2.73
C PRO A 437 37.79 45.55 3.39
N GLY A 438 36.57 45.81 2.91
CA GLY A 438 35.34 45.22 3.44
C GLY A 438 35.26 43.71 3.16
N SER A 439 35.58 43.30 1.92
CA SER A 439 35.59 41.90 1.50
C SER A 439 36.66 41.08 2.26
N ARG A 440 37.83 41.69 2.58
CA ARG A 440 38.88 41.05 3.41
C ARG A 440 38.41 40.83 4.86
N ALA A 441 37.76 41.84 5.46
CA ALA A 441 37.23 41.70 6.82
C ALA A 441 36.13 40.59 6.87
N ARG A 442 35.23 40.55 5.88
CA ARG A 442 34.22 39.50 5.75
C ARG A 442 34.84 38.14 5.56
N LEU A 443 35.89 37.99 4.74
CA LEU A 443 36.61 36.76 4.51
C LEU A 443 37.21 36.20 5.81
N GLY A 444 37.82 37.01 6.66
CA GLY A 444 38.36 36.57 7.96
C GLY A 444 37.26 36.06 8.93
N GLY A 445 36.10 36.74 8.97
CA GLY A 445 34.98 36.27 9.75
C GLY A 445 34.41 34.96 9.23
N LEU A 446 34.29 34.84 7.91
CA LEU A 446 33.78 33.67 7.23
C LEU A 446 34.69 32.43 7.41
N GLU A 447 36.00 32.60 7.40
CA GLU A 447 36.96 31.51 7.67
C GLU A 447 36.84 30.96 9.09
N THR A 448 36.61 31.81 10.08
CA THR A 448 36.39 31.36 11.46
C THR A 448 35.07 30.64 11.63
N GLU A 449 34.02 31.12 10.99
CA GLU A 449 32.70 30.49 10.97
C GLU A 449 32.75 29.11 10.26
N LEU A 450 33.41 29.04 9.12
CA LEU A 450 33.59 27.83 8.31
C LEU A 450 34.39 26.77 9.08
N ALA A 451 35.48 27.13 9.75
CA ALA A 451 36.27 26.24 10.59
C ALA A 451 35.45 25.67 11.77
N ALA A 452 34.58 26.48 12.38
CA ALA A 452 33.72 26.04 13.47
C ALA A 452 32.64 25.03 12.97
N LEU A 453 32.01 25.30 11.80
CA LEU A 453 31.02 24.42 11.19
C LEU A 453 31.66 23.13 10.68
N GLU A 454 32.82 23.17 10.06
CA GLU A 454 33.57 21.99 9.62
C GLU A 454 33.91 21.07 10.79
N LYS A 455 34.38 21.65 11.91
CA LYS A 455 34.62 20.86 13.12
C LYS A 455 33.35 20.22 13.66
N LYS A 456 32.25 20.98 13.73
CA LYS A 456 30.94 20.45 14.17
C LYS A 456 30.46 19.34 13.23
N SER A 457 30.58 19.51 11.92
CA SER A 457 30.23 18.48 10.91
C SER A 457 31.08 17.22 11.07
N ALA A 458 32.39 17.35 11.32
CA ALA A 458 33.28 16.22 11.54
C ALA A 458 32.92 15.43 12.81
N ASP A 459 32.64 16.13 13.92
CA ASP A 459 32.26 15.52 15.19
C ASP A 459 30.89 14.77 15.05
N LEU A 460 29.93 15.41 14.43
CA LEU A 460 28.61 14.79 14.18
C LEU A 460 28.70 13.60 13.20
N THR A 461 29.55 13.71 12.17
CA THR A 461 29.79 12.60 11.22
C THR A 461 30.43 11.39 11.92
N ALA A 462 31.38 11.63 12.82
CA ALA A 462 32.01 10.55 13.57
C ALA A 462 31.02 9.84 14.50
N ARG A 463 30.18 10.61 15.20
CA ARG A 463 29.10 10.06 16.04
C ARG A 463 28.10 9.26 15.21
N TRP A 464 27.58 9.81 14.13
CA TRP A 464 26.65 9.13 13.23
C TRP A 464 27.22 7.82 12.67
N LYS A 465 28.49 7.81 12.22
CA LYS A 465 29.15 6.59 11.74
C LYS A 465 29.25 5.53 12.83
N SER A 466 29.62 5.92 14.05
CA SER A 466 29.71 4.99 15.19
C SER A 466 28.33 4.40 15.56
N GLU A 467 27.28 5.21 15.56
CA GLU A 467 25.91 4.75 15.80
C GLU A 467 25.45 3.79 14.69
N LYS A 468 25.70 4.12 13.41
CA LYS A 468 25.38 3.27 12.26
C LYS A 468 26.10 1.91 12.29
N GLU A 469 27.37 1.87 12.67
CA GLU A 469 28.14 0.64 12.85
C GLU A 469 27.53 -0.26 13.94
N LYS A 470 27.16 0.30 15.09
CA LYS A 470 26.49 -0.45 16.18
C LYS A 470 25.17 -1.05 15.70
N LEU A 471 24.34 -0.30 14.97
CA LEU A 471 23.07 -0.80 14.42
C LEU A 471 23.28 -1.92 13.39
N SER A 472 24.29 -1.78 12.52
CA SER A 472 24.65 -2.83 11.55
C SER A 472 25.08 -4.12 12.23
N ASP A 473 25.85 -4.03 13.31
CA ASP A 473 26.31 -5.21 14.06
C ASP A 473 25.17 -5.88 14.85
N ALA A 474 24.26 -5.08 15.42
CA ALA A 474 23.04 -5.61 16.03
C ALA A 474 22.16 -6.36 15.01
N GLN A 475 22.03 -5.83 13.78
CA GLN A 475 21.30 -6.50 12.69
C GLN A 475 21.93 -7.82 12.29
N LYS A 476 23.26 -7.90 12.18
CA LYS A 476 23.96 -9.16 11.89
C LYS A 476 23.68 -10.22 12.97
N LEU A 477 23.69 -9.82 14.25
CA LEU A 477 23.38 -10.73 15.36
C LEU A 477 21.91 -11.20 15.33
N LYS A 478 20.96 -10.33 15.00
CA LYS A 478 19.53 -10.70 14.83
C LYS A 478 19.35 -11.71 13.69
N ASN A 479 19.98 -11.49 12.54
CA ASN A 479 19.95 -12.43 11.42
C ASN A 479 20.54 -13.80 11.79
N GLN A 480 21.64 -13.81 12.56
CA GLN A 480 22.23 -15.06 13.08
C GLN A 480 21.30 -15.77 14.05
N LEU A 481 20.60 -15.02 14.91
CA LEU A 481 19.63 -15.58 15.86
C LEU A 481 18.47 -16.27 15.12
N ASP A 482 17.96 -15.63 14.09
CA ASP A 482 16.85 -16.18 13.28
C ASP A 482 17.28 -17.45 12.53
N GLN A 483 18.47 -17.47 11.93
CA GLN A 483 19.05 -18.66 11.33
C GLN A 483 19.19 -19.81 12.36
N LEU A 484 19.66 -19.51 13.57
CA LEU A 484 19.79 -20.52 14.62
C LEU A 484 18.44 -21.05 15.11
N ARG A 485 17.40 -20.23 15.15
CA ARG A 485 16.03 -20.66 15.47
C ARG A 485 15.48 -21.62 14.41
N VAL A 486 15.76 -21.36 13.13
CA VAL A 486 15.40 -22.26 12.02
C VAL A 486 16.20 -23.58 12.12
N GLU A 487 17.51 -23.51 12.37
CA GLU A 487 18.34 -24.71 12.58
C GLU A 487 17.84 -25.54 13.76
N LEU A 488 17.49 -24.90 14.88
CA LEU A 488 16.94 -25.57 16.07
C LEU A 488 15.64 -26.30 15.73
N ALA A 489 14.71 -25.65 15.06
CA ALA A 489 13.45 -26.28 14.66
C ALA A 489 13.68 -27.50 13.74
N ASN A 490 14.64 -27.41 12.82
CA ASN A 490 14.99 -28.51 11.93
C ASN A 490 15.66 -29.67 12.68
N ALA A 491 16.61 -29.37 13.58
CA ALA A 491 17.28 -30.38 14.41
C ALA A 491 16.29 -31.11 15.35
N GLN A 492 15.30 -30.39 15.91
CA GLN A 492 14.25 -30.99 16.72
C GLN A 492 13.35 -31.92 15.89
N ARG A 493 13.00 -31.54 14.65
CA ARG A 493 12.19 -32.35 13.74
C ARG A 493 12.91 -33.59 13.23
N SER A 494 14.22 -33.48 12.98
CA SER A 494 15.06 -34.63 12.55
C SER A 494 15.49 -35.54 13.68
N GLY A 495 15.14 -35.22 14.94
CA GLY A 495 15.52 -36.02 16.11
C GLY A 495 16.99 -35.85 16.54
N GLU A 496 17.69 -34.82 16.04
CA GLU A 496 19.08 -34.52 16.42
C GLU A 496 19.13 -33.73 17.74
N TYR A 497 18.70 -34.39 18.83
CA TYR A 497 18.53 -33.75 20.15
C TYR A 497 19.82 -33.16 20.72
N GLN A 498 20.98 -33.73 20.42
CA GLN A 498 22.26 -33.21 20.86
C GLN A 498 22.54 -31.84 20.22
N ARG A 499 22.37 -31.72 18.90
CA ARG A 499 22.53 -30.47 18.14
C ARG A 499 21.50 -29.43 18.56
N ALA A 500 20.24 -29.85 18.75
CA ALA A 500 19.19 -28.99 19.27
C ALA A 500 19.52 -28.42 20.66
N GLY A 501 20.12 -29.23 21.54
CA GLY A 501 20.60 -28.82 22.87
C GLY A 501 21.74 -27.80 22.79
N GLU A 502 22.74 -28.02 21.93
CA GLU A 502 23.86 -27.09 21.73
C GLU A 502 23.39 -25.73 21.23
N ILE A 503 22.40 -25.72 20.30
CA ILE A 503 21.85 -24.49 19.77
C ILE A 503 21.01 -23.78 20.83
N SER A 504 20.08 -24.48 21.49
CA SER A 504 19.11 -23.90 22.42
C SER A 504 19.76 -23.38 23.73
N TYR A 505 20.71 -24.14 24.30
CA TYR A 505 21.30 -23.77 25.59
C TYR A 505 22.69 -23.12 25.48
N GLY A 506 23.35 -23.21 24.32
CA GLY A 506 24.67 -22.62 24.09
C GLY A 506 24.59 -21.36 23.20
N ARG A 507 24.33 -21.55 21.90
CA ARG A 507 24.49 -20.47 20.88
C ARG A 507 23.45 -19.40 20.95
N ILE A 508 22.17 -19.72 21.13
CA ILE A 508 21.07 -18.74 21.21
C ILE A 508 21.24 -17.81 22.41
N PRO A 509 21.42 -18.31 23.67
CA PRO A 509 21.59 -17.44 24.82
C PRO A 509 22.85 -16.55 24.76
N GLU A 510 23.93 -17.00 24.11
CA GLU A 510 25.12 -16.20 23.89
C GLU A 510 24.84 -14.97 22.99
N ILE A 511 24.13 -15.19 21.87
CA ILE A 511 23.78 -14.10 20.96
C ILE A 511 22.77 -13.15 21.61
N GLU A 512 21.76 -13.68 22.30
CA GLU A 512 20.79 -12.87 23.05
C GLU A 512 21.46 -12.01 24.14
N LYS A 513 22.46 -12.56 24.83
CA LYS A 513 23.24 -11.80 25.81
C LYS A 513 24.05 -10.68 25.17
N ARG A 514 24.63 -10.93 23.98
CA ARG A 514 25.37 -9.91 23.22
C ARG A 514 24.42 -8.80 22.71
N LEU A 515 23.25 -9.17 22.22
CA LEU A 515 22.22 -8.23 21.79
C LEU A 515 21.74 -7.34 22.95
N LYS A 516 21.40 -7.94 24.10
CA LYS A 516 21.02 -7.19 25.31
C LYS A 516 22.11 -6.24 25.82
N ALA A 517 23.38 -6.65 25.72
CA ALA A 517 24.51 -5.79 26.10
C ALA A 517 24.66 -4.57 25.17
N MET A 518 24.36 -4.74 23.87
CA MET A 518 24.37 -3.64 22.91
C MET A 518 23.15 -2.70 23.10
N GLU A 519 22.00 -3.25 23.45
CA GLU A 519 20.75 -2.49 23.68
C GLU A 519 20.75 -1.73 25.02
N ALA A 520 21.55 -2.15 26.01
CA ALA A 520 21.67 -1.51 27.32
C ALA A 520 22.51 -0.22 27.31
N GLY A 521 23.11 0.15 26.18
CA GLY A 521 23.80 1.42 25.99
C GLY A 521 22.80 2.59 26.03
N ASP A 522 23.08 3.60 26.85
CA ASP A 522 22.21 4.75 27.14
C ASP A 522 21.76 5.46 25.85
N GLY A 523 20.49 5.30 25.46
CA GLY A 523 19.88 5.95 24.29
C GLY A 523 19.58 7.45 24.49
N ARG A 524 20.08 8.07 25.57
CA ARG A 524 19.89 9.51 25.82
C ARG A 524 20.85 10.32 24.95
N GLY A 525 20.33 10.90 23.87
CA GLY A 525 21.09 11.78 22.97
C GLY A 525 21.58 11.07 21.69
N ALA A 526 21.02 9.92 21.31
CA ALA A 526 21.26 9.32 20.01
C ALA A 526 20.78 10.26 18.89
N MET A 527 21.60 10.42 17.84
CA MET A 527 21.26 11.23 16.66
C MET A 527 20.23 10.53 15.75
N VAL A 528 20.09 9.21 15.91
CA VAL A 528 19.23 8.38 15.09
C VAL A 528 18.27 7.61 15.99
N GLU A 529 16.98 7.66 15.69
CA GLU A 529 15.99 6.82 16.37
C GLU A 529 16.18 5.36 15.96
N GLU A 530 16.28 4.47 16.95
CA GLU A 530 16.57 3.05 16.73
C GLU A 530 15.31 2.18 16.67
N ALA A 531 14.16 2.73 17.06
CA ALA A 531 12.94 1.97 17.22
C ALA A 531 11.74 2.65 16.56
N VAL A 532 10.92 1.86 15.87
CA VAL A 532 9.60 2.28 15.40
C VAL A 532 8.71 2.54 16.61
N THR A 533 8.21 3.76 16.73
CA THR A 533 7.33 4.24 17.80
C THR A 533 5.91 4.47 17.27
N PRO A 534 4.89 4.66 18.13
CA PRO A 534 3.56 5.06 17.70
C PRO A 534 3.54 6.31 16.81
N ASN A 535 4.47 7.25 17.03
CA ASN A 535 4.57 8.46 16.21
C ASN A 535 4.96 8.15 14.76
N HIS A 536 5.87 7.20 14.53
CA HIS A 536 6.23 6.77 13.18
C HIS A 536 5.03 6.16 12.45
N ILE A 537 4.26 5.30 13.13
CA ILE A 537 3.03 4.74 12.59
C ILE A 537 2.03 5.85 12.26
N ALA A 538 1.82 6.80 13.19
CA ALA A 538 0.93 7.93 12.98
C ALA A 538 1.34 8.79 11.76
N GLN A 539 2.64 8.99 11.54
CA GLN A 539 3.16 9.71 10.38
C GLN A 539 2.87 8.97 9.06
N VAL A 540 2.96 7.63 9.05
CA VAL A 540 2.60 6.85 7.85
C VAL A 540 1.11 6.94 7.59
N VAL A 541 0.27 6.76 8.61
CA VAL A 541 -1.20 6.93 8.50
C VAL A 541 -1.53 8.34 7.99
N SER A 542 -0.86 9.36 8.52
CA SER A 542 -1.04 10.75 8.10
C SER A 542 -0.77 10.96 6.61
N ARG A 543 0.27 10.30 6.08
CA ARG A 543 0.58 10.33 4.65
C ARG A 543 -0.47 9.63 3.79
N TRP A 544 -0.91 8.45 4.20
CA TRP A 544 -1.86 7.65 3.41
C TRP A 544 -3.24 8.29 3.36
N THR A 545 -3.68 8.82 4.50
CA THR A 545 -5.04 9.34 4.66
C THR A 545 -5.14 10.86 4.47
N GLY A 546 -4.00 11.57 4.50
CA GLY A 546 -3.99 13.04 4.54
C GLY A 546 -4.43 13.64 5.87
N ILE A 547 -4.60 12.82 6.92
CA ILE A 547 -5.08 13.23 8.25
C ILE A 547 -3.85 13.47 9.13
N PRO A 548 -3.70 14.60 9.83
CA PRO A 548 -2.55 14.88 10.68
C PRO A 548 -2.60 14.08 12.01
N VAL A 549 -2.62 12.74 11.91
CA VAL A 549 -2.74 11.83 13.06
C VAL A 549 -1.56 11.96 14.02
N ASP A 550 -0.37 12.24 13.49
CA ASP A 550 0.85 12.51 14.24
C ASP A 550 0.70 13.71 15.20
N ARG A 551 0.02 14.77 14.77
CA ARG A 551 -0.27 15.94 15.58
C ARG A 551 -1.43 15.70 16.55
N MET A 552 -2.38 14.84 16.18
CA MET A 552 -3.55 14.52 17.01
C MET A 552 -3.18 13.69 18.24
N LEU A 553 -2.16 12.83 18.18
CA LEU A 553 -1.70 12.00 19.32
C LEU A 553 -0.97 12.84 20.39
N ALA A 554 -0.25 13.88 19.99
CA ALA A 554 0.49 14.74 20.90
C ALA A 554 -0.43 15.82 21.50
N GLY A 555 -1.01 15.56 22.67
CA GLY A 555 -1.79 16.56 23.43
C GLY A 555 -3.28 16.67 23.07
N GLU A 556 -3.86 15.67 22.39
CA GLU A 556 -5.28 15.68 21.99
C GLU A 556 -6.24 15.95 23.16
N LYS A 557 -5.99 15.36 24.34
CA LYS A 557 -6.81 15.59 25.54
C LYS A 557 -6.78 17.05 25.99
N GLU A 558 -5.62 17.64 26.01
CA GLU A 558 -5.43 19.03 26.45
C GLU A 558 -5.99 20.03 25.42
N LYS A 559 -5.81 19.73 24.13
CA LYS A 559 -6.39 20.50 23.02
C LYS A 559 -7.92 20.49 23.09
N LEU A 560 -8.56 19.34 23.30
CA LEU A 560 -10.02 19.21 23.42
C LEU A 560 -10.59 19.90 24.68
N LEU A 561 -9.83 19.95 25.78
CA LEU A 561 -10.24 20.66 26.98
C LEU A 561 -10.22 22.18 26.81
N ARG A 562 -9.38 22.70 25.88
CA ARG A 562 -9.28 24.14 25.55
C ARG A 562 -10.02 24.51 24.26
N MET A 563 -10.91 23.65 23.77
CA MET A 563 -11.60 23.81 22.48
C MET A 563 -12.39 25.12 22.43
N GLU A 564 -13.17 25.44 23.48
CA GLU A 564 -13.98 26.66 23.53
C GLU A 564 -13.10 27.93 23.45
N GLU A 565 -11.99 27.95 24.16
CA GLU A 565 -11.04 29.07 24.14
C GLU A 565 -10.45 29.30 22.75
N GLN A 566 -10.02 28.21 22.10
CA GLN A 566 -9.39 28.29 20.79
C GLN A 566 -10.38 28.71 19.70
N ILE A 567 -11.57 28.12 19.67
CA ILE A 567 -12.63 28.51 18.71
C ILE A 567 -13.10 29.92 18.97
N GLY A 568 -13.24 30.33 20.24
CA GLY A 568 -13.64 31.69 20.66
C GLY A 568 -12.68 32.80 20.24
N LYS A 569 -11.41 32.47 19.94
CA LYS A 569 -10.47 33.43 19.33
C LYS A 569 -10.86 33.81 17.90
N ARG A 570 -11.55 32.92 17.19
CA ARG A 570 -11.94 33.11 15.80
C ARG A 570 -13.42 33.44 15.60
N VAL A 571 -14.29 32.88 16.45
CA VAL A 571 -15.74 33.08 16.40
C VAL A 571 -16.19 33.94 17.56
N VAL A 572 -16.76 35.10 17.27
CA VAL A 572 -17.15 36.13 18.25
C VAL A 572 -18.67 36.06 18.46
N GLY A 573 -19.13 36.26 19.68
CA GLY A 573 -20.56 36.45 20.04
C GLY A 573 -21.43 35.19 20.05
N GLN A 574 -20.86 33.98 19.92
CA GLN A 574 -21.62 32.74 19.83
C GLN A 574 -21.19 31.72 20.91
N ALA A 575 -21.11 32.15 22.16
CA ALA A 575 -20.57 31.33 23.25
C ALA A 575 -21.36 30.02 23.47
N GLU A 576 -22.70 30.05 23.40
CA GLU A 576 -23.53 28.87 23.52
C GLU A 576 -23.29 27.86 22.40
N ALA A 577 -23.22 28.35 21.15
CA ALA A 577 -22.96 27.53 20.01
C ALA A 577 -21.58 26.82 20.12
N ILE A 578 -20.55 27.55 20.55
CA ILE A 578 -19.21 27.02 20.77
C ILE A 578 -19.24 25.95 21.87
N THR A 579 -19.89 26.22 22.98
CA THR A 579 -20.00 25.30 24.13
C THR A 579 -20.73 24.01 23.74
N ALA A 580 -21.89 24.11 23.07
CA ALA A 580 -22.69 22.96 22.64
C ALA A 580 -21.93 22.05 21.69
N VAL A 581 -21.29 22.64 20.65
CA VAL A 581 -20.47 21.88 19.69
C VAL A 581 -19.28 21.24 20.38
N SER A 582 -18.58 21.96 21.24
CA SER A 582 -17.41 21.46 21.96
C SER A 582 -17.77 20.29 22.89
N ALA A 583 -18.91 20.36 23.56
CA ALA A 583 -19.42 19.28 24.44
C ALA A 583 -19.73 18.02 23.60
N ALA A 584 -20.40 18.17 22.45
CA ALA A 584 -20.74 17.05 21.60
C ALA A 584 -19.49 16.39 21.00
N VAL A 585 -18.53 17.17 20.52
CA VAL A 585 -17.25 16.67 20.01
C VAL A 585 -16.47 15.93 21.12
N ARG A 586 -16.42 16.46 22.33
CA ARG A 586 -15.80 15.77 23.47
C ARG A 586 -16.48 14.45 23.81
N ARG A 587 -17.82 14.37 23.79
CA ARG A 587 -18.56 13.10 23.99
C ARG A 587 -18.17 12.06 22.96
N ALA A 588 -18.15 12.42 21.69
CA ALA A 588 -17.74 11.52 20.60
C ALA A 588 -16.30 11.03 20.75
N ARG A 589 -15.39 11.95 21.05
CA ARG A 589 -13.95 11.62 21.22
C ARG A 589 -13.64 10.82 22.47
N ALA A 590 -14.46 10.95 23.51
CA ALA A 590 -14.39 10.14 24.74
C ALA A 590 -14.98 8.73 24.56
N GLY A 591 -15.52 8.39 23.38
CA GLY A 591 -16.16 7.08 23.14
C GLY A 591 -17.52 6.91 23.83
N LEU A 592 -18.18 8.00 24.20
CA LEU A 592 -19.50 8.00 24.87
C LEU A 592 -20.66 8.15 23.87
N GLN A 593 -20.39 8.02 22.58
CA GLN A 593 -21.37 8.08 21.49
C GLN A 593 -21.35 6.76 20.72
N ASP A 594 -22.43 6.44 19.99
CA ASP A 594 -22.51 5.28 19.13
C ASP A 594 -21.38 5.30 18.08
N PRO A 595 -20.52 4.28 18.03
CA PRO A 595 -19.39 4.23 17.12
C PRO A 595 -19.79 4.17 15.63
N ASN A 596 -21.05 3.88 15.33
CA ASN A 596 -21.57 3.83 13.96
C ASN A 596 -22.08 5.18 13.47
N ARG A 597 -22.11 6.22 14.28
CA ARG A 597 -22.59 7.56 13.89
C ARG A 597 -21.44 8.50 13.55
N PRO A 598 -21.67 9.60 12.77
CA PRO A 598 -20.69 10.66 12.57
C PRO A 598 -20.19 11.25 13.90
N ILE A 599 -19.03 11.94 13.89
CA ILE A 599 -18.44 12.60 15.08
C ILE A 599 -19.46 13.54 15.75
N GLY A 600 -20.32 14.15 14.96
CA GLY A 600 -21.41 15.00 15.42
C GLY A 600 -22.25 15.50 14.26
N SER A 601 -23.49 15.78 14.53
CA SER A 601 -24.46 16.33 13.57
C SER A 601 -25.13 17.55 14.18
N PHE A 602 -24.97 18.71 13.53
CA PHE A 602 -25.41 19.99 14.04
C PHE A 602 -26.31 20.72 13.04
N MET A 603 -27.36 21.34 13.53
CA MET A 603 -28.17 22.27 12.75
C MET A 603 -28.01 23.68 13.31
N PHE A 604 -27.44 24.58 12.52
CA PHE A 604 -27.20 25.97 12.86
C PHE A 604 -28.34 26.85 12.29
N LEU A 605 -29.14 27.41 13.17
CA LEU A 605 -30.26 28.27 12.85
C LEU A 605 -29.93 29.73 13.13
N GLY A 606 -30.35 30.65 12.27
CA GLY A 606 -30.21 32.08 12.53
C GLY A 606 -30.03 32.92 11.26
N PRO A 607 -29.98 34.24 11.38
CA PRO A 607 -29.87 35.15 10.24
C PRO A 607 -28.53 35.01 9.52
N THR A 608 -28.41 35.60 8.37
CA THR A 608 -27.14 35.60 7.61
C THR A 608 -26.11 36.53 8.25
N GLY A 609 -24.82 36.15 8.17
CA GLY A 609 -23.72 37.02 8.65
C GLY A 609 -23.44 36.97 10.14
N VAL A 610 -24.05 36.00 10.91
CA VAL A 610 -23.83 35.82 12.36
C VAL A 610 -22.68 34.88 12.69
N GLY A 611 -22.04 34.26 11.70
CA GLY A 611 -20.86 33.42 11.93
C GLY A 611 -21.09 31.91 11.77
N LYS A 612 -22.22 31.40 11.27
CA LYS A 612 -22.49 29.95 11.06
C LYS A 612 -21.39 29.27 10.25
N THR A 613 -21.07 29.77 9.08
CA THR A 613 -20.00 29.23 8.23
C THR A 613 -18.60 29.44 8.82
N GLU A 614 -18.39 30.51 9.59
CA GLU A 614 -17.09 30.76 10.23
C GLU A 614 -16.83 29.77 11.38
N LEU A 615 -17.86 29.43 12.16
CA LEU A 615 -17.76 28.36 13.15
C LEU A 615 -17.44 27.02 12.50
N THR A 616 -18.07 26.71 11.38
CA THR A 616 -17.79 25.48 10.62
C THR A 616 -16.33 25.41 10.15
N LYS A 617 -15.77 26.52 9.67
CA LYS A 617 -14.34 26.63 9.29
C LYS A 617 -13.41 26.52 10.49
N ALA A 618 -13.78 27.15 11.60
CA ALA A 618 -13.00 27.06 12.84
C ALA A 618 -12.99 25.64 13.41
N LEU A 619 -14.09 24.88 13.24
CA LEU A 619 -14.15 23.47 13.59
C LEU A 619 -13.26 22.60 12.69
N ALA A 620 -13.25 22.85 11.38
CA ALA A 620 -12.36 22.16 10.46
C ALA A 620 -10.87 22.40 10.82
N GLU A 621 -10.50 23.65 11.04
CA GLU A 621 -9.14 24.00 11.48
C GLU A 621 -8.77 23.37 12.82
N PHE A 622 -9.67 23.40 13.78
CA PHE A 622 -9.43 22.86 15.12
C PHE A 622 -9.30 21.33 15.12
N LEU A 623 -10.20 20.63 14.44
CA LEU A 623 -10.29 19.17 14.47
C LEU A 623 -9.29 18.49 13.54
N PHE A 624 -8.99 19.13 12.40
CA PHE A 624 -8.22 18.53 11.31
C PHE A 624 -6.95 19.30 10.97
N ASP A 625 -6.63 20.38 11.73
CA ASP A 625 -5.51 21.31 11.51
C ASP A 625 -5.45 21.88 10.07
N ASP A 626 -6.60 21.88 9.38
CA ASP A 626 -6.73 22.33 7.99
C ASP A 626 -8.11 22.97 7.78
N GLU A 627 -8.16 24.28 7.53
CA GLU A 627 -9.41 25.00 7.18
C GLU A 627 -10.03 24.47 5.88
N SER A 628 -9.23 23.89 4.99
CA SER A 628 -9.68 23.29 3.73
C SER A 628 -10.31 21.89 3.89
N ALA A 629 -10.23 21.29 5.09
CA ALA A 629 -10.92 20.04 5.42
C ALA A 629 -12.43 20.27 5.62
N LEU A 630 -13.03 21.01 4.72
CA LEU A 630 -14.44 21.41 4.68
C LEU A 630 -14.98 21.26 3.27
N ILE A 631 -15.97 20.38 3.10
CA ILE A 631 -16.81 20.38 1.89
C ILE A 631 -18.08 21.19 2.15
N ARG A 632 -18.37 22.14 1.29
CA ARG A 632 -19.61 22.90 1.30
C ARG A 632 -20.50 22.48 0.15
N ILE A 633 -21.72 22.08 0.46
CA ILE A 633 -22.75 21.70 -0.50
C ILE A 633 -23.92 22.65 -0.30
N ASP A 634 -24.20 23.46 -1.33
CA ASP A 634 -25.32 24.42 -1.31
C ASP A 634 -26.60 23.70 -1.74
N MET A 635 -27.54 23.61 -0.83
CA MET A 635 -28.79 22.87 -1.06
C MET A 635 -29.72 23.56 -2.07
N SER A 636 -29.47 24.81 -2.40
CA SER A 636 -30.18 25.49 -3.50
C SER A 636 -29.93 24.85 -4.88
N GLU A 637 -28.82 24.14 -5.05
CA GLU A 637 -28.53 23.35 -6.26
C GLU A 637 -29.23 21.99 -6.30
N TYR A 638 -29.81 21.55 -5.16
CA TYR A 638 -30.41 20.23 -4.96
C TYR A 638 -31.94 20.31 -4.66
N MET A 639 -32.61 21.28 -5.25
CA MET A 639 -34.06 21.48 -5.12
C MET A 639 -34.90 20.48 -5.93
N GLU A 640 -34.32 19.92 -6.99
CA GLU A 640 -34.99 18.99 -7.88
C GLU A 640 -34.59 17.53 -7.63
N LYS A 641 -35.52 16.58 -7.87
CA LYS A 641 -35.30 15.15 -7.68
C LYS A 641 -34.08 14.63 -8.45
N HIS A 642 -33.84 15.11 -9.65
CA HIS A 642 -32.69 14.67 -10.47
C HIS A 642 -31.34 15.12 -9.90
N SER A 643 -31.34 16.20 -9.12
CA SER A 643 -30.12 16.71 -8.50
C SER A 643 -29.63 15.81 -7.36
N VAL A 644 -30.52 15.04 -6.70
CA VAL A 644 -30.14 14.07 -5.65
C VAL A 644 -29.21 12.98 -6.20
N ALA A 645 -29.41 12.55 -7.46
CA ALA A 645 -28.51 11.59 -8.09
C ALA A 645 -27.08 12.13 -8.26
N ARG A 646 -26.90 13.46 -8.41
CA ARG A 646 -25.55 14.07 -8.43
C ARG A 646 -24.88 14.04 -7.06
N LEU A 647 -25.64 13.98 -5.99
CA LEU A 647 -25.10 13.94 -4.63
C LEU A 647 -24.49 12.56 -4.29
N ILE A 648 -25.18 11.48 -4.68
CA ILE A 648 -24.82 10.10 -4.33
C ILE A 648 -24.26 9.28 -5.51
N GLY A 649 -24.32 9.82 -6.73
CA GLY A 649 -23.99 9.10 -7.98
C GLY A 649 -25.24 8.57 -8.70
N ALA A 650 -25.19 8.59 -10.04
CA ALA A 650 -26.26 8.06 -10.87
C ALA A 650 -26.29 6.52 -10.83
N PRO A 651 -27.47 5.90 -10.86
CA PRO A 651 -27.56 4.45 -10.96
C PRO A 651 -27.09 3.93 -12.35
N PRO A 652 -26.76 2.63 -12.48
CA PRO A 652 -26.29 2.05 -13.73
C PRO A 652 -27.26 2.33 -14.91
N GLY A 653 -26.70 2.78 -16.04
CA GLY A 653 -27.47 3.08 -17.25
C GLY A 653 -27.93 4.54 -17.39
N TYR A 654 -27.66 5.40 -16.43
CA TYR A 654 -27.93 6.84 -16.53
C TYR A 654 -26.67 7.64 -16.86
N VAL A 655 -26.86 8.81 -17.49
CA VAL A 655 -25.76 9.76 -17.80
C VAL A 655 -25.11 10.23 -16.49
N GLY A 656 -23.76 10.17 -16.40
CA GLY A 656 -23.01 10.54 -15.20
C GLY A 656 -22.71 9.38 -14.23
N TYR A 657 -23.00 8.11 -14.61
CA TYR A 657 -22.68 6.94 -13.79
C TYR A 657 -21.18 6.83 -13.45
N GLU A 658 -20.29 7.19 -14.39
CA GLU A 658 -18.84 7.10 -14.20
C GLU A 658 -18.26 8.25 -13.32
N GLU A 659 -18.98 9.34 -13.15
CA GLU A 659 -18.48 10.54 -12.45
C GLU A 659 -18.56 10.42 -10.91
N GLY A 660 -19.32 9.45 -10.38
CA GLY A 660 -19.56 9.30 -8.95
C GLY A 660 -20.43 10.42 -8.36
N GLY A 661 -20.80 10.36 -7.09
CA GLY A 661 -21.57 11.39 -6.41
C GLY A 661 -20.69 12.45 -5.77
N ALA A 662 -21.09 13.70 -5.84
CA ALA A 662 -20.32 14.84 -5.30
C ALA A 662 -20.02 14.69 -3.79
N LEU A 663 -21.00 14.23 -3.00
CA LEU A 663 -20.82 13.97 -1.57
C LEU A 663 -20.00 12.71 -1.32
N THR A 664 -20.38 11.61 -1.97
CA THR A 664 -19.77 10.30 -1.75
C THR A 664 -18.30 10.28 -2.16
N GLU A 665 -17.95 10.86 -3.31
CA GLU A 665 -16.56 10.97 -3.78
C GLU A 665 -15.71 11.87 -2.87
N ALA A 666 -16.26 13.00 -2.41
CA ALA A 666 -15.54 13.91 -1.55
C ALA A 666 -15.21 13.27 -0.20
N VAL A 667 -16.16 12.52 0.40
CA VAL A 667 -15.94 11.84 1.67
C VAL A 667 -15.05 10.59 1.48
N ARG A 668 -15.19 9.88 0.37
CA ARG A 668 -14.31 8.75 0.05
C ARG A 668 -12.84 9.17 -0.07
N ARG A 669 -12.58 10.33 -0.72
CA ARG A 669 -11.22 10.88 -0.86
C ARG A 669 -10.65 11.46 0.42
N ARG A 670 -11.52 12.07 1.25
CA ARG A 670 -11.17 12.64 2.55
C ARG A 670 -12.21 12.22 3.60
N PRO A 671 -12.06 11.06 4.24
CA PRO A 671 -13.02 10.59 5.25
C PRO A 671 -13.03 11.42 6.54
N TYR A 672 -12.02 12.30 6.72
CA TYR A 672 -11.88 13.22 7.85
C TYR A 672 -12.09 14.65 7.38
N GLN A 673 -13.31 15.14 7.52
CA GLN A 673 -13.65 16.51 7.14
C GLN A 673 -14.96 16.96 7.78
N VAL A 674 -15.22 18.25 7.71
CA VAL A 674 -16.54 18.82 7.98
C VAL A 674 -17.35 18.84 6.70
N VAL A 675 -18.55 18.29 6.76
CA VAL A 675 -19.51 18.38 5.64
C VAL A 675 -20.56 19.43 6.00
N LEU A 676 -20.57 20.52 5.27
CA LEU A 676 -21.51 21.63 5.45
C LEU A 676 -22.61 21.58 4.39
N PHE A 677 -23.84 21.33 4.81
CA PHE A 677 -25.02 21.49 3.99
C PHE A 677 -25.60 22.89 4.23
N ASP A 678 -25.42 23.78 3.30
CA ASP A 678 -25.84 25.17 3.42
C ASP A 678 -27.27 25.36 2.89
N GLU A 679 -28.11 26.11 3.60
CA GLU A 679 -29.52 26.36 3.29
C GLU A 679 -30.36 25.06 3.14
N ILE A 680 -30.26 24.19 4.15
CA ILE A 680 -30.85 22.83 4.13
C ILE A 680 -32.37 22.83 3.90
N GLU A 681 -33.07 23.92 4.25
CA GLU A 681 -34.51 24.11 4.01
C GLU A 681 -34.91 24.13 2.54
N LYS A 682 -33.95 24.36 1.64
CA LYS A 682 -34.18 24.38 0.19
C LYS A 682 -34.04 23.02 -0.48
N ALA A 683 -33.53 22.03 0.24
CA ALA A 683 -33.26 20.70 -0.27
C ALA A 683 -34.55 19.96 -0.67
N HIS A 684 -34.46 19.17 -1.76
CA HIS A 684 -35.54 18.24 -2.11
C HIS A 684 -35.77 17.20 -0.99
N PRO A 685 -37.04 16.76 -0.74
CA PRO A 685 -37.34 15.76 0.30
C PRO A 685 -36.49 14.47 0.25
N ASP A 686 -36.06 14.03 -0.92
CA ASP A 686 -35.23 12.83 -1.08
C ASP A 686 -33.80 13.01 -0.53
N VAL A 687 -33.29 14.24 -0.41
CA VAL A 687 -32.00 14.53 0.24
C VAL A 687 -32.04 14.14 1.72
N PHE A 688 -33.18 14.39 2.39
CA PHE A 688 -33.35 14.01 3.80
C PHE A 688 -33.30 12.50 4.01
N ASN A 689 -33.78 11.69 3.03
CA ASN A 689 -33.69 10.23 3.11
C ASN A 689 -32.22 9.77 3.04
N VAL A 690 -31.39 10.43 2.20
CA VAL A 690 -29.94 10.18 2.15
C VAL A 690 -29.26 10.57 3.46
N LEU A 691 -29.62 11.76 4.01
CA LEU A 691 -29.05 12.22 5.27
C LEU A 691 -29.45 11.35 6.45
N LEU A 692 -30.67 10.82 6.48
CA LEU A 692 -31.08 9.86 7.53
C LEU A 692 -30.17 8.65 7.57
N GLN A 693 -29.80 8.07 6.43
CA GLN A 693 -28.87 6.95 6.38
C GLN A 693 -27.48 7.33 6.92
N VAL A 694 -26.98 8.51 6.54
CA VAL A 694 -25.69 9.00 7.05
C VAL A 694 -25.72 9.22 8.56
N LEU A 695 -26.79 9.83 9.08
CA LEU A 695 -26.93 10.17 10.51
C LEU A 695 -27.15 8.94 11.42
N ASP A 696 -27.78 7.87 10.89
CA ASP A 696 -28.04 6.65 11.66
C ASP A 696 -26.89 5.66 11.60
N ASP A 697 -26.49 5.30 10.37
CA ASP A 697 -25.56 4.20 10.11
C ASP A 697 -24.12 4.69 9.90
N GLY A 698 -23.90 6.02 9.79
CA GLY A 698 -22.61 6.59 9.47
C GLY A 698 -22.03 6.09 8.16
N ARG A 699 -22.87 5.60 7.25
CA ARG A 699 -22.48 5.02 5.96
C ARG A 699 -23.48 5.42 4.89
N LEU A 700 -23.00 5.51 3.66
CA LEU A 700 -23.85 5.79 2.50
C LEU A 700 -23.37 4.94 1.32
N THR A 701 -24.29 4.20 0.69
CA THR A 701 -23.98 3.45 -0.52
C THR A 701 -24.20 4.34 -1.73
N ASP A 702 -23.17 4.48 -2.57
CA ASP A 702 -23.23 5.26 -3.81
C ASP A 702 -24.01 4.55 -4.93
N GLY A 703 -24.21 5.23 -6.04
CA GLY A 703 -24.90 4.69 -7.21
C GLY A 703 -24.17 3.52 -7.88
N GLN A 704 -22.91 3.30 -7.56
CA GLN A 704 -22.06 2.20 -8.05
C GLN A 704 -22.04 0.99 -7.11
N GLY A 705 -22.67 1.10 -5.92
CA GLY A 705 -22.73 0.04 -4.91
C GLY A 705 -21.58 0.08 -3.91
N HIS A 706 -20.71 1.11 -3.93
CA HIS A 706 -19.66 1.26 -2.93
C HIS A 706 -20.22 1.91 -1.67
N THR A 707 -19.86 1.38 -0.53
CA THR A 707 -20.23 1.96 0.78
C THR A 707 -19.17 2.96 1.24
N VAL A 708 -19.57 4.21 1.41
CA VAL A 708 -18.73 5.31 1.88
C VAL A 708 -18.94 5.53 3.38
N ASP A 709 -17.85 5.68 4.12
CA ASP A 709 -17.83 5.79 5.58
C ASP A 709 -17.85 7.27 6.03
N PHE A 710 -18.89 7.66 6.76
CA PHE A 710 -19.08 9.01 7.33
C PHE A 710 -18.81 9.08 8.83
N ARG A 711 -18.43 7.97 9.51
CA ARG A 711 -18.22 7.94 10.97
C ARG A 711 -17.15 8.91 11.46
N ASN A 712 -16.27 9.29 10.59
CA ASN A 712 -15.17 10.21 10.89
C ASN A 712 -15.43 11.64 10.37
N THR A 713 -16.64 11.93 9.89
CA THR A 713 -17.03 13.27 9.45
C THR A 713 -17.81 14.01 10.54
N LEU A 714 -17.76 15.33 10.47
CA LEU A 714 -18.62 16.23 11.24
C LEU A 714 -19.67 16.81 10.29
N ILE A 715 -20.95 16.59 10.56
CA ILE A 715 -22.05 17.05 9.73
C ILE A 715 -22.57 18.36 10.28
N VAL A 716 -22.56 19.41 9.47
CA VAL A 716 -23.13 20.72 9.83
C VAL A 716 -24.17 21.10 8.77
N MET A 717 -25.34 21.44 9.22
CA MET A 717 -26.44 21.95 8.38
C MET A 717 -26.73 23.38 8.78
N THR A 718 -26.84 24.30 7.85
CA THR A 718 -27.24 25.68 8.13
C THR A 718 -28.62 25.97 7.58
N SER A 719 -29.39 26.77 8.32
CA SER A 719 -30.71 27.23 7.89
C SER A 719 -30.98 28.67 8.32
N ASN A 720 -31.80 29.36 7.53
CA ASN A 720 -32.28 30.68 7.84
C ASN A 720 -33.74 30.69 8.34
N LEU A 721 -34.32 29.51 8.63
CA LEU A 721 -35.66 29.41 9.20
C LEU A 721 -35.75 30.11 10.56
N GLY A 722 -36.81 30.89 10.73
CA GLY A 722 -37.02 31.69 11.93
C GLY A 722 -36.12 32.91 12.11
N ALA A 723 -35.30 33.25 11.07
CA ALA A 723 -34.40 34.41 11.13
C ALA A 723 -35.14 35.72 11.35
N GLU A 724 -36.36 35.90 10.79
CA GLU A 724 -37.16 37.09 10.98
C GLU A 724 -37.54 37.35 12.42
N LEU A 725 -37.85 36.30 13.18
CA LEU A 725 -38.12 36.38 14.62
C LEU A 725 -36.89 36.85 15.38
N LEU A 726 -35.74 36.30 15.07
CA LEU A 726 -34.47 36.66 15.73
C LEU A 726 -33.99 38.09 15.35
N VAL A 727 -34.31 38.59 14.16
CA VAL A 727 -33.98 39.95 13.74
C VAL A 727 -34.93 40.98 14.41
N SER A 728 -36.18 40.63 14.64
CA SER A 728 -37.17 41.52 15.24
C SER A 728 -37.03 41.69 16.77
N GLN A 729 -36.18 40.87 17.44
CA GLN A 729 -35.91 41.03 18.83
C GLN A 729 -35.19 42.35 19.18
N PRO A 730 -35.48 42.98 20.31
CA PRO A 730 -34.70 44.08 20.87
C PRO A 730 -33.22 43.70 21.13
N GLU A 731 -32.30 44.65 20.99
CA GLU A 731 -30.91 44.43 21.33
C GLU A 731 -30.73 44.09 22.80
N GLY A 732 -30.10 42.90 23.10
CA GLY A 732 -29.78 42.47 24.46
C GLY A 732 -30.80 41.57 25.11
N GLU A 733 -31.93 41.25 24.46
CA GLU A 733 -32.83 40.19 24.96
C GLU A 733 -32.32 38.79 24.64
N ASP A 734 -32.55 37.85 25.57
CA ASP A 734 -32.15 36.47 25.48
C ASP A 734 -32.95 35.75 24.37
N THR A 735 -32.25 35.01 23.50
CA THR A 735 -32.88 34.21 22.42
C THR A 735 -33.79 33.10 22.97
N ASP A 736 -33.67 32.74 24.22
CA ASP A 736 -34.59 31.76 24.86
C ASP A 736 -36.03 32.20 24.78
N ALA A 737 -36.32 33.51 24.76
CA ALA A 737 -37.69 34.05 24.64
C ALA A 737 -38.37 33.68 23.30
N VAL A 738 -37.63 33.54 22.22
CA VAL A 738 -38.16 33.17 20.88
C VAL A 738 -37.78 31.75 20.45
N ARG A 739 -36.99 31.03 21.25
CA ARG A 739 -36.55 29.67 20.95
C ARG A 739 -37.71 28.75 20.60
N ASP A 740 -38.76 28.74 21.40
CA ASP A 740 -39.93 27.88 21.19
C ASP A 740 -40.66 28.22 19.88
N GLN A 741 -40.75 29.50 19.54
CA GLN A 741 -41.36 29.94 18.27
C GLN A 741 -40.52 29.55 17.06
N VAL A 742 -39.21 29.72 17.11
CA VAL A 742 -38.28 29.28 16.06
C VAL A 742 -38.35 27.76 15.93
N MET A 743 -38.33 27.04 17.03
CA MET A 743 -38.44 25.57 17.03
C MET A 743 -39.78 25.07 16.49
N ALA A 744 -40.87 25.82 16.67
CA ALA A 744 -42.17 25.50 16.06
C ALA A 744 -42.09 25.59 14.51
N ILE A 745 -41.43 26.63 13.98
CA ILE A 745 -41.20 26.77 12.51
C ILE A 745 -40.35 25.64 11.99
N VAL A 746 -39.28 25.27 12.69
CA VAL A 746 -38.39 24.17 12.32
C VAL A 746 -39.12 22.84 12.27
N ARG A 747 -39.93 22.55 13.31
CA ARG A 747 -40.78 21.33 13.38
C ARG A 747 -41.85 21.28 12.28
N ALA A 748 -42.34 22.42 11.82
CA ALA A 748 -43.25 22.51 10.68
C ALA A 748 -42.56 22.29 9.32
N SER A 749 -41.27 22.61 9.22
CA SER A 749 -40.48 22.54 7.96
C SER A 749 -39.81 21.21 7.77
N PHE A 750 -39.39 20.52 8.83
CA PHE A 750 -38.68 19.25 8.78
C PHE A 750 -39.45 18.09 9.41
N ARG A 751 -39.24 16.88 8.89
CA ARG A 751 -39.87 15.68 9.47
C ARG A 751 -39.33 15.40 10.88
N PRO A 752 -40.17 14.97 11.83
CA PRO A 752 -39.74 14.64 13.18
C PRO A 752 -38.59 13.60 13.22
N GLU A 753 -38.64 12.62 12.33
CA GLU A 753 -37.62 11.58 12.23
C GLU A 753 -36.22 12.16 11.94
N PHE A 754 -36.13 13.17 11.09
CA PHE A 754 -34.88 13.83 10.77
C PHE A 754 -34.36 14.68 11.95
N LEU A 755 -35.24 15.47 12.59
CA LEU A 755 -34.83 16.31 13.71
C LEU A 755 -34.35 15.49 14.93
N ASN A 756 -34.94 14.31 15.18
CA ASN A 756 -34.52 13.41 16.24
C ASN A 756 -33.13 12.74 16.01
N ARG A 757 -32.59 12.81 14.81
CA ARG A 757 -31.28 12.27 14.44
C ARG A 757 -30.15 13.30 14.50
N VAL A 758 -30.49 14.57 14.53
CA VAL A 758 -29.56 15.67 14.72
C VAL A 758 -29.16 15.74 16.19
N ASP A 759 -27.87 15.72 16.50
CA ASP A 759 -27.39 15.70 17.90
C ASP A 759 -27.72 17.00 18.62
N GLU A 760 -27.55 18.16 17.94
CA GLU A 760 -27.83 19.46 18.55
C GLU A 760 -28.40 20.44 17.52
N ILE A 761 -29.46 21.15 17.88
CA ILE A 761 -30.01 22.27 17.11
C ILE A 761 -29.62 23.56 17.82
N ILE A 762 -28.82 24.39 17.19
CA ILE A 762 -28.17 25.52 17.80
C ILE A 762 -28.68 26.81 17.19
N LEU A 763 -29.17 27.72 18.04
CA LEU A 763 -29.60 29.05 17.65
C LEU A 763 -28.42 30.02 17.69
N PHE A 764 -28.15 30.71 16.59
CA PHE A 764 -27.16 31.76 16.50
C PHE A 764 -27.77 33.10 16.82
N HIS A 765 -27.18 33.78 17.79
CA HIS A 765 -27.58 35.13 18.17
C HIS A 765 -27.22 36.16 17.14
N ARG A 766 -27.97 37.22 17.10
CA ARG A 766 -27.61 38.44 16.32
C ARG A 766 -26.34 39.07 16.90
N LEU A 767 -25.41 39.44 16.03
CA LEU A 767 -24.16 40.07 16.45
C LEU A 767 -24.46 41.49 16.98
N GLN A 768 -23.99 41.79 18.17
CA GLN A 768 -24.08 43.12 18.77
C GLN A 768 -22.98 44.04 18.20
N LYS A 769 -23.26 45.33 18.20
CA LYS A 769 -22.32 46.35 17.74
C LYS A 769 -21.00 46.33 18.53
N SER A 770 -21.03 46.02 19.82
CA SER A 770 -19.88 45.86 20.70
C SER A 770 -18.94 44.73 20.28
N GLU A 771 -19.44 43.72 19.58
CA GLU A 771 -18.69 42.56 19.13
C GLU A 771 -17.94 42.80 17.83
N MET A 772 -18.39 43.77 17.03
CA MET A 772 -17.81 44.10 15.74
C MET A 772 -16.36 44.54 15.81
N ALA A 773 -15.96 45.22 16.85
CA ALA A 773 -14.56 45.66 17.04
C ALA A 773 -13.59 44.43 17.06
N ARG A 774 -13.98 43.35 17.76
CA ARG A 774 -13.20 42.10 17.79
C ARG A 774 -13.18 41.40 16.41
N ILE A 775 -14.29 41.47 15.66
CA ILE A 775 -14.35 40.90 14.32
C ILE A 775 -13.44 41.70 13.34
N VAL A 776 -13.35 43.02 13.49
CA VAL A 776 -12.41 43.84 12.76
C VAL A 776 -10.98 43.42 13.04
N ASP A 777 -10.62 43.25 14.33
CA ASP A 777 -9.27 42.80 14.71
C ASP A 777 -8.90 41.46 14.06
N ILE A 778 -9.83 40.49 14.05
CA ILE A 778 -9.63 39.16 13.40
C ILE A 778 -9.40 39.31 11.89
N GLN A 779 -10.17 40.18 11.22
CA GLN A 779 -9.99 40.41 9.77
C GLN A 779 -8.67 41.11 9.48
N MET A 780 -8.23 42.03 10.33
CA MET A 780 -6.94 42.69 10.19
C MET A 780 -5.75 41.74 10.39
N VAL A 781 -5.84 40.75 11.26
CA VAL A 781 -4.81 39.71 11.38
C VAL A 781 -4.69 38.91 10.07
N ARG A 782 -5.82 38.63 9.38
CA ARG A 782 -5.78 37.98 8.07
C ARG A 782 -5.09 38.87 7.02
N LEU A 783 -5.37 40.16 7.02
CA LEU A 783 -4.70 41.12 6.12
C LEU A 783 -3.19 41.18 6.42
N ALA A 784 -2.80 41.23 7.69
CA ALA A 784 -1.39 41.28 8.09
C ALA A 784 -0.60 40.07 7.54
N ARG A 785 -1.18 38.86 7.55
CA ARG A 785 -0.56 37.65 6.95
C ARG A 785 -0.30 37.77 5.46
N LEU A 786 -1.19 38.48 4.70
CA LEU A 786 -0.97 38.69 3.27
C LEU A 786 0.20 39.66 2.98
N LEU A 787 0.54 40.49 3.96
CA LEU A 787 1.61 41.48 3.87
C LEU A 787 2.96 40.97 4.43
N GLU A 788 2.98 39.77 5.05
CA GLU A 788 4.20 39.20 5.64
C GLU A 788 5.33 38.99 4.62
N GLU A 789 4.99 38.55 3.40
CA GLU A 789 5.98 38.37 2.34
C GLU A 789 6.75 39.65 1.99
N ARG A 790 6.06 40.79 2.10
CA ARG A 790 6.65 42.13 1.87
C ARG A 790 7.21 42.77 3.15
N LYS A 791 7.13 42.06 4.29
CA LYS A 791 7.55 42.57 5.62
C LYS A 791 6.86 43.87 6.03
N ILE A 792 5.66 44.16 5.47
CA ILE A 792 4.88 45.35 5.81
C ILE A 792 4.04 45.02 7.05
N THR A 793 4.13 45.84 8.08
CA THR A 793 3.35 45.68 9.31
C THR A 793 2.27 46.74 9.38
N VAL A 794 1.02 46.35 9.63
CA VAL A 794 -0.13 47.23 9.72
C VAL A 794 -0.61 47.33 11.16
N LYS A 795 -0.68 48.50 11.73
CA LYS A 795 -1.26 48.78 13.04
C LYS A 795 -2.54 49.59 12.90
N LEU A 796 -3.63 49.07 13.42
CA LEU A 796 -4.92 49.73 13.43
C LEU A 796 -5.10 50.52 14.74
N GLU A 797 -5.35 51.84 14.67
CA GLU A 797 -5.69 52.60 15.86
C GLU A 797 -7.15 52.32 16.31
N PRO A 798 -7.48 52.49 17.61
CA PRO A 798 -8.85 52.30 18.11
C PRO A 798 -9.89 53.15 17.34
N SER A 799 -9.57 54.36 16.93
CA SER A 799 -10.44 55.20 16.13
C SER A 799 -10.81 54.59 14.78
N ALA A 800 -9.85 53.99 14.09
CA ALA A 800 -10.06 53.33 12.80
C ALA A 800 -10.82 52.01 12.96
N ARG A 801 -10.53 51.26 14.02
CA ARG A 801 -11.24 50.01 14.36
C ARG A 801 -12.72 50.27 14.60
N ASP A 802 -13.06 51.31 15.42
CA ASP A 802 -14.44 51.65 15.73
C ASP A 802 -15.19 52.20 14.49
N TRP A 803 -14.49 52.96 13.64
CA TRP A 803 -15.03 53.44 12.37
C TRP A 803 -15.36 52.25 11.41
N LEU A 804 -14.47 51.26 11.30
CA LEU A 804 -14.71 50.08 10.47
C LEU A 804 -15.85 49.22 11.06
N ALA A 805 -15.92 49.09 12.37
CA ALA A 805 -16.99 48.37 13.06
C ALA A 805 -18.36 49.01 12.80
N ASP A 806 -18.45 50.33 12.90
CA ASP A 806 -19.68 51.11 12.65
C ASP A 806 -20.16 51.00 11.19
N LYS A 807 -19.25 51.12 10.23
CA LYS A 807 -19.54 51.04 8.79
C LYS A 807 -19.79 49.61 8.32
N GLY A 808 -19.21 48.64 8.99
CA GLY A 808 -19.32 47.22 8.63
C GLY A 808 -20.47 46.45 9.30
N TRP A 809 -21.22 47.10 10.23
CA TRP A 809 -22.35 46.52 10.92
C TRP A 809 -23.68 46.84 10.23
N ASP A 810 -24.51 45.85 10.07
CA ASP A 810 -25.88 45.96 9.56
C ASP A 810 -26.82 45.13 10.45
N PRO A 811 -27.95 45.71 10.86
CA PRO A 811 -28.93 45.03 11.69
C PRO A 811 -29.46 43.71 11.11
N ALA A 812 -29.66 43.62 9.82
CA ALA A 812 -30.22 42.46 9.13
C ALA A 812 -29.16 41.49 8.61
N TYR A 813 -28.01 42.02 8.21
CA TYR A 813 -26.92 41.20 7.60
C TYR A 813 -25.71 41.00 8.49
N GLY A 814 -25.75 41.44 9.75
CA GLY A 814 -24.68 41.22 10.74
C GLY A 814 -23.33 41.77 10.28
N ALA A 815 -22.30 40.96 10.36
CA ALA A 815 -20.94 41.32 9.96
C ALA A 815 -20.64 41.07 8.45
N ARG A 816 -21.61 40.64 7.63
CA ARG A 816 -21.40 40.36 6.20
C ARG A 816 -20.88 41.56 5.40
N PRO A 817 -21.36 42.82 5.65
CA PRO A 817 -20.86 44.01 4.97
C PRO A 817 -19.41 44.36 5.33
N LEU A 818 -18.94 44.00 6.52
CA LEU A 818 -17.61 44.35 7.04
C LEU A 818 -16.46 43.96 6.08
N LYS A 819 -16.55 42.81 5.47
CA LYS A 819 -15.50 42.34 4.53
C LYS A 819 -15.38 43.29 3.33
N ARG A 820 -16.50 43.80 2.79
CA ARG A 820 -16.49 44.75 1.69
C ARG A 820 -15.99 46.14 2.15
N VAL A 821 -16.34 46.53 3.38
CA VAL A 821 -15.85 47.78 3.96
C VAL A 821 -14.35 47.75 4.15
N ILE A 822 -13.78 46.66 4.69
CA ILE A 822 -12.33 46.51 4.83
C ILE A 822 -11.66 46.47 3.45
N GLN A 823 -12.22 45.74 2.49
CA GLN A 823 -11.69 45.73 1.13
C GLN A 823 -11.59 47.15 0.55
N LYS A 824 -12.71 47.89 0.48
CA LYS A 824 -12.78 49.23 -0.14
C LYS A 824 -12.01 50.30 0.65
N SER A 825 -12.05 50.24 1.99
CA SER A 825 -11.50 51.34 2.81
C SER A 825 -10.09 51.06 3.31
N VAL A 826 -9.60 49.83 3.25
CA VAL A 826 -8.26 49.43 3.73
C VAL A 826 -7.43 48.80 2.64
N GLN A 827 -7.93 47.71 2.00
CA GLN A 827 -7.12 46.93 1.06
C GLN A 827 -6.85 47.70 -0.24
N ASP A 828 -7.87 48.26 -0.85
CA ASP A 828 -7.75 48.98 -2.13
C ASP A 828 -6.80 50.19 -1.96
N PRO A 829 -6.99 51.11 -0.95
CA PRO A 829 -6.07 52.21 -0.75
C PRO A 829 -4.64 51.77 -0.41
N LEU A 830 -4.49 50.70 0.38
CA LEU A 830 -3.17 50.16 0.74
C LEU A 830 -2.44 49.62 -0.50
N ALA A 831 -3.16 48.93 -1.39
CA ALA A 831 -2.64 48.42 -2.65
C ALA A 831 -2.16 49.58 -3.57
N ASP A 832 -2.96 50.64 -3.69
CA ASP A 832 -2.58 51.82 -4.47
C ASP A 832 -1.33 52.50 -3.90
N MET A 833 -1.20 52.57 -2.57
CA MET A 833 -0.04 53.18 -1.91
C MET A 833 1.23 52.32 -2.06
N ILE A 834 1.10 50.98 -2.04
CA ILE A 834 2.20 50.06 -2.29
C ILE A 834 2.63 50.12 -3.76
N LEU A 835 1.69 50.08 -4.70
CA LEU A 835 2.00 50.14 -6.14
C LEU A 835 2.56 51.48 -6.60
N SER A 836 2.13 52.59 -5.97
CA SER A 836 2.69 53.92 -6.21
C SER A 836 4.03 54.17 -5.52
N GLY A 837 4.56 53.21 -4.72
CA GLY A 837 5.82 53.33 -3.98
C GLY A 837 5.77 54.28 -2.77
N ARG A 838 4.58 54.75 -2.36
CA ARG A 838 4.38 55.54 -1.14
C ARG A 838 4.57 54.71 0.14
N ILE A 839 4.30 53.39 0.09
CA ILE A 839 4.62 52.45 1.12
C ILE A 839 5.65 51.47 0.55
N LYS A 840 6.78 51.33 1.20
CA LYS A 840 7.89 50.44 0.80
C LYS A 840 7.87 49.12 1.58
N ASP A 841 8.52 48.09 1.03
CA ASP A 841 8.68 46.84 1.71
C ASP A 841 9.46 47.05 3.02
N GLY A 842 8.99 46.42 4.10
CA GLY A 842 9.54 46.57 5.45
C GLY A 842 8.98 47.74 6.26
N GLU A 843 8.03 48.50 5.73
CA GLU A 843 7.52 49.68 6.38
C GLU A 843 6.37 49.41 7.38
N HIS A 844 6.25 50.31 8.35
CA HIS A 844 5.22 50.26 9.39
C HIS A 844 4.09 51.21 9.01
N VAL A 845 2.89 50.71 8.81
CA VAL A 845 1.71 51.47 8.40
C VAL A 845 0.75 51.60 9.57
N VAL A 846 0.47 52.86 9.99
CA VAL A 846 -0.53 53.17 11.01
C VAL A 846 -1.80 53.66 10.34
N ILE A 847 -2.94 53.01 10.66
CA ILE A 847 -4.25 53.40 10.13
C ILE A 847 -5.08 54.07 11.23
N ALA A 848 -5.51 55.28 11.01
CA ALA A 848 -6.34 56.08 11.92
C ALA A 848 -7.62 56.57 11.25
N ALA A 849 -8.65 56.91 12.02
CA ALA A 849 -9.87 57.53 11.46
C ALA A 849 -9.73 59.02 11.39
N GLY A 850 -10.13 59.61 10.26
CA GLY A 850 -10.23 61.02 10.04
C GLY A 850 -11.65 61.47 9.71
N LYS A 851 -11.87 62.77 9.59
CA LYS A 851 -13.23 63.34 9.27
C LYS A 851 -13.76 62.92 7.91
N GLN A 852 -12.89 62.55 6.96
CA GLN A 852 -13.25 62.18 5.58
C GLN A 852 -13.01 60.73 5.25
N GLY A 853 -12.66 59.88 6.21
CA GLY A 853 -12.34 58.46 6.03
C GLY A 853 -11.10 58.04 6.76
N LEU A 854 -10.49 56.89 6.38
CA LEU A 854 -9.26 56.38 6.99
C LEU A 854 -8.02 57.10 6.50
N LYS A 855 -7.05 57.32 7.39
CA LYS A 855 -5.74 57.90 7.15
C LYS A 855 -4.66 56.83 7.29
N PHE A 856 -3.71 56.81 6.39
CA PHE A 856 -2.56 55.88 6.39
C PHE A 856 -1.30 56.71 6.64
N ASN A 857 -0.57 56.45 7.73
CA ASN A 857 0.60 57.23 8.18
C ASN A 857 0.32 58.74 8.21
N GLY A 858 -0.90 59.18 8.53
CA GLY A 858 -1.32 60.56 8.61
C GLY A 858 -1.89 61.13 7.32
N GLU A 859 -1.73 60.50 6.17
CA GLU A 859 -2.31 60.91 4.89
C GLU A 859 -3.70 60.36 4.69
N VAL A 860 -4.62 61.15 4.19
CA VAL A 860 -5.99 60.71 3.80
C VAL A 860 -5.86 59.91 2.51
N ALA A 861 -6.36 58.66 2.50
CA ALA A 861 -6.51 57.94 1.25
C ALA A 861 -7.42 58.72 0.31
N ALA A 862 -6.98 59.01 -0.90
CA ALA A 862 -7.83 59.63 -1.90
C ALA A 862 -9.04 58.70 -2.11
N ALA A 863 -10.25 59.25 -1.89
CA ALA A 863 -11.49 58.51 -2.14
C ALA A 863 -11.56 58.16 -3.63
N ALA A 864 -11.59 56.85 -3.96
CA ALA A 864 -11.88 56.36 -5.29
C ALA A 864 -13.37 56.54 -5.61
#